data_40a8ab45798f4314cf08e67eab5b1d8d
#
_entry.id   40a8ab45798f4314cf08e67eab5b1d8d
#
_cell.length_a   1.000
_cell.length_b   1.000
_cell.length_c   1.000
_cell.angle_alpha   90.00
_cell.angle_beta   90.00
_cell.angle_gamma   90.00
#
_symmetry.space_group_name_H-M   'P 1'
#
loop_
_entity.id
_entity.type
_entity.pdbx_description
1 polymer ?
#
loop_
_entity_poly.entity_id
_entity_poly.type
_entity_poly.pdbx_seq_one_letter_code
_entity_poly.pdbx_strand_id
1 'polypeptide(L)'
;MVAVADVWLGHSNVILRQASLQLGESPELTRRIMLFFVALHDLGKFDARFQEFVPDLREQLQGCEFKVDTEKYPHGSYGYLHFQREFFKNENMMAVAGHHGSCDQAMKYFLPDADSELINQDRNARGAWIKFCQQWLNLETIPQGPVIHSLAGLCSVSDWVGSSMTNFTNEPNLDYRAYYDDALLRAEAALQDAGLISSSMGAGFNFLFPSMTPRGIQTLLPVLPIQPGLTLVEADTGSGKTEFSLAYASLLIGSGLADGVVFALPTQATANGLFERIGTAATKLFPDCQTTLAHSKSKYLMPDEDGFLHQSNKRAFLGSMSVATIDQVLMGVLNLKHQFVRSFGTQKAVLIIDEVHSFDAYMQGLIKQVLIGQHAAIGSVILLSATLTHETKEKLMLPYGGSSSNRDYPLVTHVSSAGEVTEFPLLASVTKKVIKVTQWHAVDLMPDRTQQAQLIQWAKAGAMVAVICNTVLDAQILYAQLMSIGDIEVDLFHARFTTQDRMDREQFVLNKYGKHAPRKGGLLIASQVVEQSLDLDFDVIISQLAPIEFVIQRMGRLWRHDRNEDNESNLVKRSSVIETPLFIVLCPTLEQVKKDVSSAYLASGYVYKNLRAMYRTQCYLDNLEADYLEFPFAYRDALEWVYAEAPHKDESEQLLNLAKAYENAQEESFFDAILTSNQASKPLSDVDPRAALSTREGEMSQQVVLFKEEGKLFHGGDYHQRSDRDKSTVSLSRKLAKGLLDPEYHCRKAIVGEDIDYQQVGVCDARFTQAVQ
;
A
#
# COMPACT_ATOMS: atom_id res chain seq x y z
N MET A 1 12.63 15.66 -24.26
CA MET A 1 11.82 15.87 -23.07
C MET A 1 10.50 16.63 -23.31
N VAL A 2 10.50 17.86 -23.84
CA VAL A 2 9.26 18.62 -24.09
C VAL A 2 8.32 17.87 -25.03
N ALA A 3 8.83 17.27 -26.11
CA ALA A 3 8.05 16.41 -27.00
C ALA A 3 7.44 15.20 -26.28
N VAL A 4 8.19 14.57 -25.35
CA VAL A 4 7.67 13.47 -24.53
C VAL A 4 6.51 13.93 -23.65
N ALA A 5 6.66 15.08 -22.98
CA ALA A 5 5.58 15.65 -22.18
C ALA A 5 4.35 16.00 -23.02
N ASP A 6 4.58 16.58 -24.21
CA ASP A 6 3.53 17.01 -25.12
C ASP A 6 2.71 15.85 -25.68
N VAL A 7 3.37 14.79 -26.13
CA VAL A 7 2.72 13.54 -26.56
C VAL A 7 1.95 12.90 -25.42
N TRP A 8 2.57 12.83 -24.23
CA TRP A 8 1.90 12.23 -23.06
C TRP A 8 0.64 13.00 -22.64
N LEU A 9 0.69 14.34 -22.64
CA LEU A 9 -0.48 15.18 -22.41
C LEU A 9 -1.57 14.98 -23.48
N GLY A 10 -1.19 14.64 -24.71
CA GLY A 10 -2.13 14.31 -25.77
C GLY A 10 -2.83 12.96 -25.58
N HIS A 11 -2.15 11.97 -24.97
CA HIS A 11 -2.72 10.65 -24.67
C HIS A 11 -3.48 10.62 -23.34
N SER A 12 -3.06 11.39 -22.34
CA SER A 12 -3.68 11.44 -21.02
C SER A 12 -4.69 12.57 -20.89
N ASN A 13 -5.96 12.26 -21.10
CA ASN A 13 -7.04 13.23 -20.82
C ASN A 13 -7.10 13.63 -19.34
N VAL A 14 -6.67 12.77 -18.44
CA VAL A 14 -6.76 12.97 -16.99
C VAL A 14 -5.78 14.03 -16.50
N ILE A 15 -4.49 13.94 -16.89
CA ILE A 15 -3.46 14.89 -16.44
C ILE A 15 -3.83 16.31 -16.87
N LEU A 16 -4.17 16.47 -18.13
CA LEU A 16 -4.53 17.78 -18.67
C LEU A 16 -5.83 18.33 -18.06
N ARG A 17 -6.86 17.48 -17.90
CA ARG A 17 -8.13 17.86 -17.27
C ARG A 17 -7.95 18.30 -15.82
N GLN A 18 -7.20 17.53 -15.03
CA GLN A 18 -6.92 17.88 -13.63
C GLN A 18 -6.18 19.22 -13.54
N ALA A 19 -5.14 19.42 -14.34
CA ALA A 19 -4.39 20.66 -14.38
C ALA A 19 -5.25 21.85 -14.83
N SER A 20 -6.13 21.67 -15.82
CA SER A 20 -7.06 22.71 -16.30
C SER A 20 -8.04 23.14 -15.22
N LEU A 21 -8.57 22.18 -14.45
CA LEU A 21 -9.47 22.48 -13.33
C LEU A 21 -8.73 23.19 -12.18
N GLN A 22 -7.48 22.84 -11.90
CA GLN A 22 -6.65 23.51 -10.89
C GLN A 22 -6.32 24.95 -11.26
N LEU A 23 -6.04 25.20 -12.55
CA LEU A 23 -5.72 26.54 -13.04
C LEU A 23 -6.97 27.41 -13.31
N GLY A 24 -8.14 26.79 -13.52
CA GLY A 24 -9.32 27.47 -14.02
C GLY A 24 -9.20 27.92 -15.48
N GLU A 25 -8.36 27.23 -16.28
CA GLU A 25 -8.01 27.60 -17.64
C GLU A 25 -8.46 26.53 -18.65
N SER A 26 -8.50 26.93 -19.95
CA SER A 26 -8.81 25.98 -21.02
C SER A 26 -7.72 24.91 -21.12
N PRO A 27 -8.06 23.67 -21.56
CA PRO A 27 -7.08 22.61 -21.75
C PRO A 27 -5.93 23.01 -22.70
N GLU A 28 -6.21 23.76 -23.73
CA GLU A 28 -5.21 24.24 -24.70
C GLU A 28 -4.21 25.22 -24.05
N LEU A 29 -4.68 26.17 -23.24
CA LEU A 29 -3.81 27.10 -22.53
C LEU A 29 -3.03 26.37 -21.43
N THR A 30 -3.68 25.48 -20.69
CA THR A 30 -3.06 24.64 -19.66
C THR A 30 -1.91 23.79 -20.23
N ARG A 31 -2.12 23.14 -21.38
CA ARG A 31 -1.06 22.38 -22.07
C ARG A 31 0.14 23.27 -22.36
N ARG A 32 -0.06 24.46 -22.91
CA ARG A 32 1.02 25.41 -23.19
C ARG A 32 1.75 25.88 -21.93
N ILE A 33 1.02 26.12 -20.85
CA ILE A 33 1.58 26.48 -19.53
C ILE A 33 2.46 25.35 -18.99
N MET A 34 1.97 24.09 -19.02
CA MET A 34 2.74 22.94 -18.54
C MET A 34 4.01 22.72 -19.36
N LEU A 35 3.92 22.78 -20.68
CA LEU A 35 5.08 22.64 -21.57
C LEU A 35 6.10 23.76 -21.40
N PHE A 36 5.65 24.98 -21.10
CA PHE A 36 6.54 26.08 -20.78
C PHE A 36 7.40 25.77 -19.57
N PHE A 37 6.82 25.36 -18.45
CA PHE A 37 7.62 25.02 -17.27
C PHE A 37 8.52 23.78 -17.51
N VAL A 38 8.00 22.77 -18.22
CA VAL A 38 8.82 21.61 -18.61
C VAL A 38 10.04 22.03 -19.42
N ALA A 39 9.91 23.00 -20.33
CA ALA A 39 11.04 23.52 -21.12
C ALA A 39 12.08 24.28 -20.27
N LEU A 40 11.70 24.73 -19.07
CA LEU A 40 12.59 25.47 -18.16
C LEU A 40 13.26 24.62 -17.07
N HIS A 41 13.01 23.30 -17.02
CA HIS A 41 13.52 22.41 -15.94
C HIS A 41 15.03 22.50 -15.75
N ASP A 42 15.77 22.66 -16.84
CA ASP A 42 17.22 22.72 -16.92
C ASP A 42 17.79 24.16 -17.00
N LEU A 43 17.01 25.18 -16.61
CA LEU A 43 17.42 26.58 -16.70
C LEU A 43 18.76 26.86 -16.01
N GLY A 44 19.11 26.13 -14.98
CA GLY A 44 20.39 26.23 -14.28
C GLY A 44 21.60 25.75 -15.10
N LYS A 45 21.40 25.04 -16.19
CA LYS A 45 22.49 24.62 -17.09
C LYS A 45 23.05 25.80 -17.91
N PHE A 46 22.33 26.94 -17.97
CA PHE A 46 22.82 28.18 -18.53
C PHE A 46 23.74 28.96 -17.57
N ASP A 47 24.41 28.31 -16.66
CA ASP A 47 25.34 28.90 -15.72
C ASP A 47 26.76 28.44 -16.04
N ALA A 48 27.72 29.33 -16.07
CA ALA A 48 29.11 29.01 -16.39
C ALA A 48 29.68 27.91 -15.49
N ARG A 49 29.24 27.82 -14.24
CA ARG A 49 29.66 26.75 -13.30
C ARG A 49 29.19 25.38 -13.76
N PHE A 50 28.01 25.26 -14.37
CA PHE A 50 27.56 24.00 -14.96
C PHE A 50 28.30 23.70 -16.25
N GLN A 51 28.52 24.73 -17.08
CA GLN A 51 29.25 24.58 -18.35
C GLN A 51 30.71 24.13 -18.13
N GLU A 52 31.30 24.45 -16.99
CA GLU A 52 32.64 24.04 -16.61
C GLU A 52 32.81 22.53 -16.41
N PHE A 53 31.72 21.75 -16.30
CA PHE A 53 31.83 20.28 -16.39
C PHE A 53 32.37 19.79 -17.75
N VAL A 54 32.28 20.62 -18.80
CA VAL A 54 32.87 20.37 -20.14
C VAL A 54 33.59 21.64 -20.58
N PRO A 55 34.86 21.85 -20.10
CA PRO A 55 35.60 23.09 -20.30
C PRO A 55 35.75 23.50 -21.75
N ASP A 56 36.06 22.55 -22.63
CA ASP A 56 36.27 22.81 -24.08
C ASP A 56 34.98 23.37 -24.74
N LEU A 57 33.80 22.85 -24.34
CA LEU A 57 32.52 23.34 -24.83
C LEU A 57 32.19 24.72 -24.26
N ARG A 58 32.48 24.94 -22.98
CA ARG A 58 32.31 26.24 -22.33
C ARG A 58 33.18 27.32 -23.01
N GLU A 59 34.47 27.02 -23.29
CA GLU A 59 35.38 27.94 -23.97
C GLU A 59 34.85 28.33 -25.36
N GLN A 60 34.31 27.36 -26.11
CA GLN A 60 33.69 27.61 -27.41
C GLN A 60 32.45 28.51 -27.30
N LEU A 61 31.63 28.33 -26.25
CA LEU A 61 30.38 29.07 -26.08
C LEU A 61 30.58 30.46 -25.48
N GLN A 62 31.56 30.64 -24.58
CA GLN A 62 31.70 31.84 -23.77
C GLN A 62 33.04 32.59 -24.00
N GLY A 63 34.01 31.95 -24.64
CA GLY A 63 35.23 32.61 -25.08
C GLY A 63 36.19 33.07 -23.98
N CYS A 64 36.06 32.60 -22.75
CA CYS A 64 36.90 33.02 -21.61
C CYS A 64 37.34 31.84 -20.73
N GLU A 65 38.52 31.96 -20.11
CA GLU A 65 38.95 31.02 -19.08
C GLU A 65 38.25 31.36 -17.73
N PHE A 66 37.58 30.38 -17.14
CA PHE A 66 36.95 30.52 -15.86
C PHE A 66 37.20 29.24 -15.04
N LYS A 67 37.79 29.36 -13.87
CA LYS A 67 38.05 28.21 -13.00
C LYS A 67 37.12 28.34 -11.78
N VAL A 68 36.19 27.42 -11.65
CA VAL A 68 35.31 27.31 -10.50
C VAL A 68 35.39 25.89 -9.95
N ASP A 69 35.24 25.76 -8.65
CA ASP A 69 35.01 24.49 -8.00
C ASP A 69 33.60 23.99 -8.36
N THR A 70 33.54 22.97 -9.22
CA THR A 70 32.30 22.44 -9.80
C THR A 70 31.84 21.15 -9.13
N GLU A 71 32.50 20.67 -8.07
CA GLU A 71 32.20 19.35 -7.47
C GLU A 71 30.75 19.16 -7.07
N LYS A 72 29.98 20.22 -6.85
CA LYS A 72 28.53 20.15 -6.45
C LYS A 72 27.73 21.31 -7.01
N TYR A 73 27.29 21.18 -8.26
CA TYR A 73 26.37 22.15 -8.86
C TYR A 73 25.01 21.51 -9.15
N PRO A 74 24.01 21.56 -8.22
CA PRO A 74 22.66 21.07 -8.47
C PRO A 74 21.89 22.07 -9.37
N HIS A 75 22.01 21.88 -10.68
CA HIS A 75 21.47 22.80 -11.69
C HIS A 75 19.96 23.07 -11.54
N GLY A 76 19.16 22.10 -11.09
CA GLY A 76 17.74 22.32 -10.82
C GLY A 76 17.52 23.41 -9.76
N SER A 77 18.15 23.28 -8.58
CA SER A 77 18.04 24.29 -7.50
C SER A 77 18.57 25.66 -7.91
N TYR A 78 19.71 25.70 -8.61
CA TYR A 78 20.23 26.98 -9.13
C TYR A 78 19.33 27.56 -10.22
N GLY A 79 18.75 26.73 -11.10
CA GLY A 79 17.77 27.18 -12.09
C GLY A 79 16.57 27.87 -11.45
N TYR A 80 16.03 27.32 -10.37
CA TYR A 80 14.96 27.96 -9.62
C TYR A 80 15.39 29.27 -8.96
N LEU A 81 16.57 29.31 -8.33
CA LEU A 81 17.11 30.52 -7.69
C LEU A 81 17.35 31.66 -8.70
N HIS A 82 17.90 31.33 -9.88
CA HIS A 82 18.04 32.30 -10.98
C HIS A 82 16.68 32.84 -11.43
N PHE A 83 15.72 31.94 -11.67
CA PHE A 83 14.38 32.33 -12.07
C PHE A 83 13.72 33.25 -11.03
N GLN A 84 13.77 32.86 -9.75
CA GLN A 84 13.18 33.64 -8.66
C GLN A 84 13.80 35.04 -8.55
N ARG A 85 15.12 35.14 -8.75
CA ARG A 85 15.86 36.40 -8.64
C ARG A 85 15.64 37.33 -9.85
N GLU A 86 15.57 36.75 -11.04
CA GLU A 86 15.49 37.49 -12.29
C GLU A 86 14.04 37.89 -12.62
N PHE A 87 13.08 37.16 -12.12
CA PHE A 87 11.65 37.40 -12.38
C PHE A 87 10.85 37.49 -11.08
N PHE A 88 10.36 36.33 -10.54
CA PHE A 88 9.56 36.24 -9.32
C PHE A 88 9.52 34.83 -8.76
N LYS A 89 9.07 34.68 -7.51
CA LYS A 89 8.83 33.37 -6.91
C LYS A 89 7.68 32.67 -7.64
N ASN A 90 7.92 31.44 -8.12
CA ASN A 90 6.93 30.65 -8.83
C ASN A 90 7.03 29.17 -8.42
N GLU A 91 5.95 28.59 -7.90
CA GLU A 91 5.93 27.25 -7.37
C GLU A 91 5.93 26.19 -8.49
N ASN A 92 5.39 26.50 -9.67
CA ASN A 92 5.47 25.61 -10.83
C ASN A 92 6.91 25.53 -11.38
N MET A 93 7.65 26.62 -11.34
CA MET A 93 9.09 26.59 -11.66
C MET A 93 9.88 25.76 -10.62
N MET A 94 9.53 25.87 -9.33
CA MET A 94 10.11 25.03 -8.29
C MET A 94 9.82 23.54 -8.52
N ALA A 95 8.60 23.22 -8.95
CA ALA A 95 8.19 21.85 -9.24
C ALA A 95 9.05 21.20 -10.33
N VAL A 96 9.34 21.90 -11.43
CA VAL A 96 10.17 21.36 -12.51
C VAL A 96 11.66 21.39 -12.17
N ALA A 97 12.12 22.37 -11.41
CA ALA A 97 13.50 22.42 -10.92
C ALA A 97 13.85 21.24 -10.00
N GLY A 98 12.83 20.67 -9.32
CA GLY A 98 12.97 19.49 -8.46
C GLY A 98 13.00 18.15 -9.19
N HIS A 99 13.14 18.09 -10.52
CA HIS A 99 13.04 16.85 -11.32
C HIS A 99 14.04 15.75 -10.94
N HIS A 100 15.17 16.09 -10.31
CA HIS A 100 16.12 15.12 -9.75
C HIS A 100 15.74 14.58 -8.36
N GLY A 101 14.56 14.91 -7.86
CA GLY A 101 14.00 14.36 -6.63
C GLY A 101 13.78 15.36 -5.52
N SER A 102 14.41 16.53 -5.59
CA SER A 102 14.27 17.61 -4.63
C SER A 102 14.75 18.94 -5.20
N CYS A 103 14.22 20.04 -4.65
CA CYS A 103 14.71 21.39 -4.92
C CYS A 103 15.10 22.04 -3.59
N ASP A 104 16.39 22.17 -3.34
CA ASP A 104 16.91 22.79 -2.11
C ASP A 104 16.73 24.31 -2.16
N GLN A 105 15.76 24.81 -1.38
CA GLN A 105 15.49 26.25 -1.24
C GLN A 105 16.43 26.92 -0.22
N ALA A 106 17.08 26.16 0.64
CA ALA A 106 17.98 26.66 1.68
C ALA A 106 19.40 26.90 1.17
N MET A 107 19.69 26.60 -0.10
CA MET A 107 20.97 26.87 -0.69
C MET A 107 21.30 28.35 -0.58
N LYS A 108 22.41 28.64 0.06
CA LYS A 108 22.98 29.98 0.02
C LYS A 108 23.47 30.23 -1.40
N TYR A 109 22.81 31.17 -2.05
CA TYR A 109 23.18 31.60 -3.37
C TYR A 109 24.49 32.44 -3.29
N PHE A 110 25.61 31.80 -3.54
CA PHE A 110 26.85 32.50 -3.80
C PHE A 110 26.93 32.77 -5.31
N LEU A 111 26.65 34.02 -5.73
CA LEU A 111 27.28 34.49 -6.94
C LEU A 111 28.78 34.56 -6.64
N PRO A 112 29.62 33.88 -7.40
CA PRO A 112 31.05 34.22 -7.34
C PRO A 112 31.17 35.72 -7.58
N ASP A 113 32.22 36.35 -7.03
CA ASP A 113 32.68 37.69 -7.42
C ASP A 113 33.20 37.66 -8.87
N ALA A 114 32.46 37.00 -9.73
CA ALA A 114 32.76 36.77 -11.09
C ALA A 114 32.52 38.06 -11.87
N ASP A 115 33.35 38.23 -12.86
CA ASP A 115 33.22 39.27 -13.85
C ASP A 115 31.75 39.47 -14.21
N SER A 116 31.29 40.67 -14.05
CA SER A 116 29.94 41.09 -14.35
C SER A 116 29.51 40.75 -15.79
N GLU A 117 30.46 40.62 -16.72
CA GLU A 117 30.21 40.27 -18.10
C GLU A 117 29.75 38.83 -18.28
N LEU A 118 30.42 37.84 -17.65
CA LEU A 118 30.03 36.42 -17.72
C LEU A 118 28.66 36.20 -17.11
N ILE A 119 28.39 36.78 -15.92
CA ILE A 119 27.08 36.71 -15.28
C ILE A 119 25.98 37.30 -16.17
N ASN A 120 26.28 38.40 -16.86
CA ASN A 120 25.34 39.05 -17.77
C ASN A 120 25.11 38.20 -19.04
N GLN A 121 26.13 37.52 -19.57
CA GLN A 121 25.97 36.56 -20.68
C GLN A 121 25.05 35.42 -20.31
N ASP A 122 25.26 34.78 -19.15
CA ASP A 122 24.40 33.70 -18.64
C ASP A 122 22.96 34.17 -18.42
N ARG A 123 22.77 35.35 -17.84
CA ARG A 123 21.46 35.97 -17.65
C ARG A 123 20.77 36.24 -18.98
N ASN A 124 21.48 36.79 -19.96
CA ASN A 124 20.96 37.07 -21.29
C ASN A 124 20.56 35.78 -22.01
N ALA A 125 21.37 34.71 -21.88
CA ALA A 125 21.06 33.40 -22.45
C ALA A 125 19.76 32.80 -21.82
N ARG A 126 19.64 32.83 -20.49
CA ARG A 126 18.42 32.41 -19.80
C ARG A 126 17.18 33.21 -20.21
N GLY A 127 17.33 34.55 -20.25
CA GLY A 127 16.26 35.45 -20.69
C GLY A 127 15.84 35.22 -22.14
N ALA A 128 16.79 34.98 -23.05
CA ALA A 128 16.53 34.63 -24.45
C ALA A 128 15.79 33.29 -24.57
N TRP A 129 16.19 32.26 -23.78
CA TRP A 129 15.51 30.97 -23.76
C TRP A 129 14.07 31.09 -23.27
N ILE A 130 13.83 31.78 -22.15
CA ILE A 130 12.48 32.01 -21.62
C ILE A 130 11.60 32.72 -22.64
N LYS A 131 12.12 33.80 -23.27
CA LYS A 131 11.41 34.53 -24.30
C LYS A 131 11.10 33.69 -25.52
N PHE A 132 12.05 32.84 -25.96
CA PHE A 132 11.82 31.87 -27.03
C PHE A 132 10.70 30.90 -26.67
N CYS A 133 10.70 30.31 -25.48
CA CYS A 133 9.65 29.41 -25.01
C CYS A 133 8.26 30.08 -24.96
N GLN A 134 8.19 31.34 -24.51
CA GLN A 134 6.95 32.13 -24.53
C GLN A 134 6.42 32.32 -25.97
N GLN A 135 7.27 32.72 -26.89
CA GLN A 135 6.91 32.92 -28.29
C GLN A 135 6.47 31.61 -28.96
N TRP A 136 7.25 30.55 -28.75
CA TRP A 136 6.97 29.24 -29.32
C TRP A 136 5.62 28.67 -28.84
N LEU A 137 5.32 28.83 -27.55
CA LEU A 137 4.08 28.36 -26.93
C LEU A 137 2.96 29.41 -26.93
N ASN A 138 3.15 30.53 -27.62
CA ASN A 138 2.17 31.61 -27.73
C ASN A 138 1.62 32.07 -26.35
N LEU A 139 2.54 32.37 -25.44
CA LEU A 139 2.24 32.90 -24.10
C LEU A 139 2.63 34.39 -24.03
N GLU A 140 1.69 35.27 -23.71
CA GLU A 140 1.94 36.72 -23.63
C GLU A 140 2.86 37.10 -22.45
N THR A 141 2.72 36.38 -21.33
CA THR A 141 3.46 36.62 -20.11
C THR A 141 3.96 35.27 -19.52
N ILE A 142 4.91 35.35 -18.58
CA ILE A 142 5.30 34.17 -17.78
C ILE A 142 4.10 33.75 -16.94
N PRO A 143 3.62 32.48 -17.04
CA PRO A 143 2.44 32.03 -16.34
C PRO A 143 2.58 32.14 -14.82
N GLN A 144 1.56 32.69 -14.18
CA GLN A 144 1.38 32.71 -12.73
C GLN A 144 0.10 31.95 -12.38
N GLY A 145 0.04 31.33 -11.21
CA GLY A 145 -1.13 30.57 -10.79
C GLY A 145 -0.81 29.58 -9.69
N PRO A 146 -1.78 28.80 -9.28
CA PRO A 146 -1.59 27.73 -8.29
C PRO A 146 -0.61 26.66 -8.80
N VAL A 147 -0.10 25.85 -7.87
CA VAL A 147 0.74 24.70 -8.19
C VAL A 147 -0.06 23.66 -8.98
N ILE A 148 0.50 23.21 -10.09
CA ILE A 148 -0.03 22.09 -10.86
C ILE A 148 0.53 20.81 -10.24
N HIS A 149 -0.30 20.03 -9.55
CA HIS A 149 0.12 18.86 -8.78
C HIS A 149 0.84 17.79 -9.62
N SER A 150 0.43 17.61 -10.88
CA SER A 150 1.02 16.64 -11.81
C SER A 150 2.35 17.09 -12.43
N LEU A 151 2.71 18.37 -12.35
CA LEU A 151 3.80 18.97 -13.14
C LEU A 151 5.19 18.38 -12.79
N ALA A 152 5.49 18.21 -11.49
CA ALA A 152 6.77 17.65 -11.05
C ALA A 152 6.96 16.21 -11.54
N GLY A 153 5.89 15.39 -11.46
CA GLY A 153 5.89 14.01 -11.94
C GLY A 153 6.02 13.93 -13.45
N LEU A 154 5.21 14.69 -14.18
CA LEU A 154 5.28 14.78 -15.64
C LEU A 154 6.68 15.19 -16.10
N CYS A 155 7.25 16.24 -15.50
CA CYS A 155 8.57 16.74 -15.80
C CYS A 155 9.65 15.66 -15.60
N SER A 156 9.73 15.05 -14.41
CA SER A 156 10.75 14.06 -14.10
C SER A 156 10.67 12.81 -14.97
N VAL A 157 9.47 12.30 -15.23
CA VAL A 157 9.30 11.11 -16.06
C VAL A 157 9.61 11.43 -17.52
N SER A 158 9.19 12.60 -18.01
CA SER A 158 9.52 13.06 -19.36
C SER A 158 11.03 13.28 -19.54
N ASP A 159 11.74 13.70 -18.49
CA ASP A 159 13.21 13.80 -18.50
C ASP A 159 13.84 12.40 -18.57
N TRP A 160 13.38 11.44 -17.76
CA TRP A 160 13.92 10.07 -17.79
C TRP A 160 13.74 9.38 -19.15
N VAL A 161 12.59 9.57 -19.80
CA VAL A 161 12.32 9.00 -21.11
C VAL A 161 13.07 9.79 -22.19
N GLY A 162 13.05 11.12 -22.12
CA GLY A 162 13.68 12.01 -23.10
C GLY A 162 15.21 12.01 -23.09
N SER A 163 15.83 11.54 -21.99
CA SER A 163 17.28 11.37 -21.85
C SER A 163 17.78 10.01 -22.37
N SER A 164 16.91 9.18 -22.93
CA SER A 164 17.27 7.88 -23.51
C SER A 164 18.03 8.10 -24.83
N MET A 165 19.33 7.78 -24.84
CA MET A 165 20.18 7.87 -26.03
C MET A 165 19.78 6.91 -27.16
N THR A 166 18.99 5.87 -26.86
CA THR A 166 18.46 4.93 -27.85
C THR A 166 17.31 5.52 -28.65
N ASN A 167 16.49 6.36 -28.03
CA ASN A 167 15.29 6.92 -28.62
C ASN A 167 15.52 8.33 -29.20
N PHE A 168 16.46 9.10 -28.62
CA PHE A 168 16.70 10.49 -28.99
C PHE A 168 18.19 10.70 -29.30
N THR A 169 18.48 11.14 -30.54
CA THR A 169 19.83 11.49 -30.98
C THR A 169 20.12 12.97 -30.73
N ASN A 170 21.39 13.28 -30.51
CA ASN A 170 21.85 14.67 -30.44
C ASN A 170 22.20 15.14 -31.87
N GLU A 171 21.37 16.05 -32.41
CA GLU A 171 21.51 16.59 -33.76
C GLU A 171 21.73 18.12 -33.69
N PRO A 172 22.96 18.57 -33.44
CA PRO A 172 23.24 19.96 -33.09
C PRO A 172 23.00 20.99 -34.23
N ASN A 173 22.80 20.52 -35.44
CA ASN A 173 22.65 21.39 -36.63
C ASN A 173 21.21 21.44 -37.18
N LEU A 174 20.23 20.82 -36.54
CA LEU A 174 18.85 20.91 -36.98
C LEU A 174 18.18 22.22 -36.52
N ASP A 175 17.29 22.75 -37.39
CA ASP A 175 16.32 23.77 -36.96
C ASP A 175 15.46 23.21 -35.81
N TYR A 176 15.23 24.04 -34.78
CA TYR A 176 14.47 23.62 -33.58
C TYR A 176 13.08 23.10 -33.90
N ARG A 177 12.41 23.66 -34.91
CA ARG A 177 11.06 23.21 -35.31
C ARG A 177 11.12 21.84 -35.97
N ALA A 178 12.03 21.64 -36.92
CA ALA A 178 12.22 20.34 -37.58
C ALA A 178 12.66 19.25 -36.57
N TYR A 179 13.52 19.60 -35.62
CA TYR A 179 13.93 18.69 -34.54
C TYR A 179 12.75 18.32 -33.62
N TYR A 180 11.90 19.31 -33.30
CA TYR A 180 10.76 19.08 -32.44
C TYR A 180 9.72 18.18 -33.10
N ASP A 181 9.42 18.39 -34.37
CA ASP A 181 8.49 17.58 -35.16
C ASP A 181 8.95 16.11 -35.25
N ASP A 182 10.25 15.87 -35.48
CA ASP A 182 10.84 14.53 -35.43
C ASP A 182 10.81 13.95 -34.01
N ALA A 183 11.11 14.75 -32.99
CA ALA A 183 11.07 14.33 -31.61
C ALA A 183 9.66 13.92 -31.13
N LEU A 184 8.58 14.52 -31.66
CA LEU A 184 7.20 14.09 -31.35
C LEU A 184 6.94 12.66 -31.81
N LEU A 185 7.39 12.28 -33.02
CA LEU A 185 7.23 10.91 -33.53
C LEU A 185 8.01 9.90 -32.69
N ARG A 186 9.23 10.24 -32.30
CA ARG A 186 10.05 9.38 -31.44
C ARG A 186 9.50 9.29 -30.02
N ALA A 187 8.90 10.37 -29.52
CA ALA A 187 8.32 10.41 -28.18
C ALA A 187 7.15 9.44 -28.01
N GLU A 188 6.33 9.28 -29.03
CA GLU A 188 5.22 8.32 -29.01
C GLU A 188 5.74 6.87 -28.86
N ALA A 189 6.69 6.47 -29.71
CA ALA A 189 7.32 5.17 -29.61
C ALA A 189 8.02 4.96 -28.25
N ALA A 190 8.75 5.97 -27.75
CA ALA A 190 9.44 5.88 -26.47
C ALA A 190 8.48 5.75 -25.28
N LEU A 191 7.32 6.39 -25.31
CA LEU A 191 6.29 6.27 -24.28
C LEU A 191 5.58 4.90 -24.33
N GLN A 192 5.36 4.36 -25.53
CA GLN A 192 4.83 3.00 -25.71
C GLN A 192 5.81 1.95 -25.18
N ASP A 193 7.07 2.01 -25.59
CA ASP A 193 8.13 1.11 -25.15
C ASP A 193 8.33 1.18 -23.61
N ALA A 194 8.16 2.36 -23.04
CA ALA A 194 8.19 2.55 -21.59
C ALA A 194 6.92 2.05 -20.85
N GLY A 195 5.85 1.67 -21.56
CA GLY A 195 4.57 1.24 -20.98
C GLY A 195 3.79 2.38 -20.31
N LEU A 196 4.02 3.63 -20.70
CA LEU A 196 3.44 4.82 -20.08
C LEU A 196 2.12 5.28 -20.72
N ILE A 197 1.88 4.87 -21.96
CA ILE A 197 0.63 5.12 -22.69
C ILE A 197 0.00 3.79 -23.11
N SER A 198 -1.30 3.68 -22.89
CA SER A 198 -2.11 2.53 -23.28
C SER A 198 -3.55 2.97 -23.47
N SER A 199 -4.31 2.24 -24.27
CA SER A 199 -5.74 2.47 -24.43
C SER A 199 -6.55 1.39 -23.71
N SER A 200 -7.68 1.79 -23.11
CA SER A 200 -8.63 0.84 -22.52
C SER A 200 -9.56 0.29 -23.59
N MET A 201 -9.83 -1.03 -23.55
CA MET A 201 -10.64 -1.72 -24.55
C MET A 201 -12.13 -1.80 -24.20
N GLY A 202 -12.51 -1.50 -22.97
CA GLY A 202 -13.89 -1.58 -22.55
C GLY A 202 -14.05 -1.31 -21.07
N ALA A 203 -15.28 -1.39 -20.54
CA ALA A 203 -15.57 -1.08 -19.16
C ALA A 203 -16.73 -1.90 -18.58
N GLY A 204 -16.80 -1.96 -17.27
CA GLY A 204 -17.88 -2.55 -16.49
C GLY A 204 -17.70 -4.03 -16.16
N PHE A 205 -18.60 -4.52 -15.30
CA PHE A 205 -18.48 -5.84 -14.70
C PHE A 205 -18.50 -6.98 -15.73
N ASN A 206 -19.47 -6.97 -16.64
CA ASN A 206 -19.65 -8.03 -17.63
C ASN A 206 -18.49 -8.09 -18.64
N PHE A 207 -17.84 -6.97 -18.91
CA PHE A 207 -16.65 -6.92 -19.75
C PHE A 207 -15.45 -7.59 -19.06
N LEU A 208 -15.20 -7.23 -17.80
CA LEU A 208 -14.04 -7.79 -17.06
C LEU A 208 -14.28 -9.25 -16.64
N PHE A 209 -15.51 -9.60 -16.27
CA PHE A 209 -15.86 -10.90 -15.69
C PHE A 209 -17.04 -11.57 -16.42
N PRO A 210 -16.88 -11.91 -17.71
CA PRO A 210 -17.99 -12.41 -18.56
C PRO A 210 -18.57 -13.75 -18.10
N SER A 211 -17.82 -14.54 -17.34
CA SER A 211 -18.28 -15.81 -16.76
C SER A 211 -18.94 -15.70 -15.38
N MET A 212 -19.06 -14.47 -14.86
CA MET A 212 -19.59 -14.23 -13.51
C MET A 212 -20.87 -13.40 -13.59
N THR A 213 -21.83 -13.72 -12.73
CA THR A 213 -23.02 -12.89 -12.54
C THR A 213 -22.81 -11.93 -11.38
N PRO A 214 -23.10 -10.61 -11.55
CA PRO A 214 -23.00 -9.66 -10.45
C PRO A 214 -23.85 -10.07 -9.25
N ARG A 215 -23.26 -10.03 -8.05
CA ARG A 215 -23.94 -10.39 -6.80
C ARG A 215 -23.66 -9.37 -5.68
N GLY A 216 -24.57 -9.28 -4.71
CA GLY A 216 -24.39 -8.41 -3.56
C GLY A 216 -24.08 -6.97 -3.99
N ILE A 217 -23.02 -6.38 -3.45
CA ILE A 217 -22.59 -5.00 -3.76
C ILE A 217 -22.29 -4.77 -5.24
N GLN A 218 -21.96 -5.81 -6.02
CA GLN A 218 -21.67 -5.67 -7.45
C GLN A 218 -22.92 -5.25 -8.25
N THR A 219 -24.12 -5.53 -7.73
CA THR A 219 -25.39 -5.10 -8.36
C THR A 219 -25.62 -3.59 -8.28
N LEU A 220 -24.87 -2.88 -7.41
CA LEU A 220 -24.94 -1.42 -7.28
C LEU A 220 -24.17 -0.67 -8.36
N LEU A 221 -23.26 -1.32 -9.11
CA LEU A 221 -22.43 -0.67 -10.12
C LEU A 221 -23.19 0.22 -11.13
N PRO A 222 -24.39 -0.17 -11.64
CA PRO A 222 -25.11 0.66 -12.60
C PRO A 222 -25.67 1.97 -12.06
N VAL A 223 -25.79 2.10 -10.74
CA VAL A 223 -26.38 3.30 -10.08
C VAL A 223 -25.31 4.19 -9.44
N LEU A 224 -24.05 3.76 -9.44
CA LEU A 224 -22.96 4.57 -8.89
C LEU A 224 -22.66 5.78 -9.77
N PRO A 225 -22.31 6.93 -9.18
CA PRO A 225 -21.93 8.13 -9.94
C PRO A 225 -20.59 7.92 -10.66
N ILE A 226 -20.54 8.27 -11.94
CA ILE A 226 -19.32 8.25 -12.74
C ILE A 226 -18.67 9.64 -12.67
N GLN A 227 -18.00 9.91 -11.56
CA GLN A 227 -17.32 11.18 -11.28
C GLN A 227 -16.13 10.97 -10.33
N PRO A 228 -15.13 11.87 -10.33
CA PRO A 228 -14.03 11.82 -9.37
C PRO A 228 -14.53 12.00 -7.93
N GLY A 229 -13.85 11.37 -7.00
CA GLY A 229 -14.21 11.47 -5.59
C GLY A 229 -13.71 10.29 -4.77
N LEU A 230 -14.22 10.18 -3.57
CA LEU A 230 -13.96 9.10 -2.63
C LEU A 230 -15.16 8.14 -2.60
N THR A 231 -14.91 6.86 -2.84
CA THR A 231 -15.93 5.80 -2.70
C THR A 231 -15.53 4.84 -1.58
N LEU A 232 -16.30 4.78 -0.51
CA LEU A 232 -16.15 3.79 0.56
C LEU A 232 -17.06 2.59 0.29
N VAL A 233 -16.50 1.39 0.41
CA VAL A 233 -17.21 0.12 0.22
C VAL A 233 -17.13 -0.68 1.52
N GLU A 234 -18.22 -0.73 2.23
CA GLU A 234 -18.38 -1.48 3.49
C GLU A 234 -19.16 -2.77 3.19
N ALA A 235 -18.44 -3.89 3.12
CA ALA A 235 -19.06 -5.20 2.85
C ALA A 235 -18.15 -6.33 3.39
N ASP A 236 -18.78 -7.46 3.73
CA ASP A 236 -18.10 -8.61 4.33
C ASP A 236 -16.98 -9.20 3.47
N THR A 237 -16.10 -9.99 4.11
CA THR A 237 -15.05 -10.73 3.42
C THR A 237 -15.66 -11.79 2.51
N GLY A 238 -15.24 -11.81 1.23
CA GLY A 238 -15.78 -12.74 0.23
C GLY A 238 -17.02 -12.22 -0.52
N SER A 239 -17.50 -11.01 -0.25
CA SER A 239 -18.61 -10.36 -0.98
C SER A 239 -18.27 -9.94 -2.41
N GLY A 240 -17.03 -10.08 -2.84
CA GLY A 240 -16.58 -9.71 -4.19
C GLY A 240 -16.19 -8.23 -4.33
N LYS A 241 -15.68 -7.61 -3.25
CA LYS A 241 -15.17 -6.22 -3.24
C LYS A 241 -14.09 -5.97 -4.30
N THR A 242 -13.21 -6.93 -4.54
CA THR A 242 -12.14 -6.81 -5.55
C THR A 242 -12.71 -6.66 -6.95
N GLU A 243 -13.64 -7.54 -7.35
CA GLU A 243 -14.30 -7.45 -8.68
C GLU A 243 -15.13 -6.17 -8.80
N PHE A 244 -15.84 -5.80 -7.73
CA PHE A 244 -16.60 -4.55 -7.68
C PHE A 244 -15.69 -3.35 -7.94
N SER A 245 -14.57 -3.23 -7.21
CA SER A 245 -13.66 -2.08 -7.32
C SER A 245 -12.97 -2.00 -8.68
N LEU A 246 -12.56 -3.14 -9.26
CA LEU A 246 -11.99 -3.19 -10.62
C LEU A 246 -13.02 -2.82 -11.68
N ALA A 247 -14.26 -3.31 -11.55
CA ALA A 247 -15.35 -2.98 -12.48
C ALA A 247 -15.72 -1.50 -12.39
N TYR A 248 -15.81 -0.93 -11.19
CA TYR A 248 -16.08 0.49 -11.01
C TYR A 248 -14.93 1.36 -11.52
N ALA A 249 -13.68 0.98 -11.22
CA ALA A 249 -12.50 1.65 -11.78
C ALA A 249 -12.51 1.65 -13.31
N SER A 250 -12.91 0.53 -13.94
CA SER A 250 -12.99 0.45 -15.40
C SER A 250 -14.06 1.39 -15.99
N LEU A 251 -15.17 1.63 -15.30
CA LEU A 251 -16.17 2.62 -15.71
C LEU A 251 -15.62 4.05 -15.64
N LEU A 252 -14.85 4.37 -14.59
CA LEU A 252 -14.19 5.67 -14.47
C LEU A 252 -13.15 5.88 -15.57
N ILE A 253 -12.35 4.84 -15.90
CA ILE A 253 -11.36 4.87 -16.98
C ILE A 253 -12.06 5.03 -18.33
N GLY A 254 -13.09 4.25 -18.62
CA GLY A 254 -13.86 4.34 -19.87
C GLY A 254 -14.53 5.71 -20.07
N SER A 255 -14.73 6.48 -18.99
CA SER A 255 -15.25 7.84 -19.01
C SER A 255 -14.15 8.93 -19.04
N GLY A 256 -12.87 8.56 -19.19
CA GLY A 256 -11.74 9.48 -19.23
C GLY A 256 -11.43 10.17 -17.88
N LEU A 257 -11.83 9.54 -16.77
CA LEU A 257 -11.63 10.08 -15.42
C LEU A 257 -10.38 9.53 -14.72
N ALA A 258 -9.76 8.49 -15.28
CA ALA A 258 -8.49 7.92 -14.86
C ALA A 258 -7.77 7.26 -16.04
N ASP A 259 -6.43 7.17 -15.97
CA ASP A 259 -5.58 6.53 -17.00
C ASP A 259 -5.23 5.08 -16.63
N GLY A 260 -5.57 4.63 -15.43
CA GLY A 260 -5.22 3.30 -14.95
C GLY A 260 -5.73 3.01 -13.55
N VAL A 261 -5.18 1.96 -12.94
CA VAL A 261 -5.51 1.51 -11.58
C VAL A 261 -4.25 1.30 -10.77
N VAL A 262 -4.22 1.81 -9.54
CA VAL A 262 -3.27 1.42 -8.51
C VAL A 262 -4.03 0.68 -7.41
N PHE A 263 -3.76 -0.62 -7.25
CA PHE A 263 -4.39 -1.46 -6.25
C PHE A 263 -3.44 -1.66 -5.07
N ALA A 264 -3.73 -1.01 -3.95
CA ALA A 264 -2.92 -1.03 -2.74
C ALA A 264 -3.46 -2.03 -1.71
N LEU A 265 -2.60 -2.90 -1.23
CA LEU A 265 -2.91 -4.03 -0.36
C LEU A 265 -2.12 -3.93 0.96
N PRO A 266 -2.64 -4.46 2.07
CA PRO A 266 -2.01 -4.27 3.38
C PRO A 266 -0.67 -4.97 3.54
N THR A 267 -0.46 -6.10 2.83
CA THR A 267 0.76 -6.91 2.96
C THR A 267 1.30 -7.38 1.62
N GLN A 268 2.58 -7.81 1.59
CA GLN A 268 3.20 -8.41 0.40
C GLN A 268 2.51 -9.73 0.01
N ALA A 269 2.10 -10.54 0.99
CA ALA A 269 1.40 -11.80 0.74
C ALA A 269 0.08 -11.56 0.01
N THR A 270 -0.70 -10.54 0.43
CA THR A 270 -1.92 -10.12 -0.27
C THR A 270 -1.63 -9.66 -1.69
N ALA A 271 -0.59 -8.83 -1.85
CA ALA A 271 -0.22 -8.32 -3.17
C ALA A 271 0.16 -9.46 -4.13
N ASN A 272 0.93 -10.43 -3.66
CA ASN A 272 1.30 -11.60 -4.45
C ASN A 272 0.09 -12.48 -4.77
N GLY A 273 -0.76 -12.77 -3.78
CA GLY A 273 -1.93 -13.65 -3.94
C GLY A 273 -3.00 -13.09 -4.87
N LEU A 274 -3.13 -11.76 -4.98
CA LEU A 274 -4.09 -11.12 -5.89
C LEU A 274 -3.49 -10.69 -7.23
N PHE A 275 -2.16 -10.72 -7.38
CA PHE A 275 -1.47 -10.23 -8.58
C PHE A 275 -1.95 -10.91 -9.87
N GLU A 276 -2.01 -12.23 -9.90
CA GLU A 276 -2.50 -12.99 -11.07
C GLU A 276 -3.96 -12.68 -11.39
N ARG A 277 -4.81 -12.59 -10.36
CA ARG A 277 -6.25 -12.30 -10.52
C ARG A 277 -6.50 -10.90 -11.04
N ILE A 278 -5.76 -9.90 -10.54
CA ILE A 278 -5.80 -8.53 -11.01
C ILE A 278 -5.19 -8.45 -12.42
N GLY A 279 -4.10 -9.16 -12.68
CA GLY A 279 -3.45 -9.25 -13.99
C GLY A 279 -4.38 -9.78 -15.09
N THR A 280 -5.22 -10.78 -14.75
CA THR A 280 -6.23 -11.28 -15.70
C THR A 280 -7.27 -10.22 -16.08
N ALA A 281 -7.70 -9.38 -15.13
CA ALA A 281 -8.59 -8.25 -15.42
C ALA A 281 -7.85 -7.15 -16.20
N ALA A 282 -6.57 -6.91 -15.85
CA ALA A 282 -5.71 -5.92 -16.50
C ALA A 282 -5.50 -6.22 -17.99
N THR A 283 -5.21 -7.47 -18.37
CA THR A 283 -5.02 -7.86 -19.78
C THR A 283 -6.27 -7.67 -20.63
N LYS A 284 -7.46 -7.75 -20.04
CA LYS A 284 -8.71 -7.42 -20.73
C LYS A 284 -8.89 -5.92 -20.90
N LEU A 285 -8.60 -5.15 -19.84
CA LEU A 285 -8.78 -3.70 -19.83
C LEU A 285 -7.72 -2.99 -20.65
N PHE A 286 -6.46 -3.44 -20.56
CA PHE A 286 -5.27 -2.88 -21.22
C PHE A 286 -4.45 -3.99 -21.88
N PRO A 287 -4.82 -4.45 -23.11
CA PRO A 287 -4.18 -5.59 -23.76
C PRO A 287 -2.67 -5.43 -23.99
N ASP A 288 -2.25 -4.19 -24.23
CA ASP A 288 -0.87 -3.85 -24.57
C ASP A 288 -0.02 -3.46 -23.33
N CYS A 289 -0.56 -3.64 -22.11
CA CYS A 289 0.08 -3.19 -20.91
C CYS A 289 0.42 -4.35 -19.96
N GLN A 290 1.62 -4.28 -19.38
CA GLN A 290 2.02 -5.21 -18.31
C GLN A 290 1.52 -4.72 -16.95
N THR A 291 1.03 -5.66 -16.14
CA THR A 291 0.70 -5.38 -14.73
C THR A 291 1.99 -5.29 -13.93
N THR A 292 2.17 -4.18 -13.22
CA THR A 292 3.37 -3.97 -12.38
C THR A 292 3.13 -4.39 -10.94
N LEU A 293 4.20 -4.81 -10.24
CA LEU A 293 4.18 -5.17 -8.83
C LEU A 293 5.15 -4.29 -8.03
N ALA A 294 4.65 -3.57 -7.03
CA ALA A 294 5.44 -2.64 -6.23
C ALA A 294 5.45 -3.00 -4.74
N HIS A 295 6.47 -3.71 -4.29
CA HIS A 295 6.79 -3.93 -2.88
C HIS A 295 8.28 -4.24 -2.68
N SER A 296 8.76 -4.39 -1.44
CA SER A 296 10.18 -4.52 -1.15
C SER A 296 10.85 -5.76 -1.79
N LYS A 297 10.09 -6.80 -2.10
CA LYS A 297 10.55 -8.07 -2.71
C LYS A 297 10.04 -8.30 -4.14
N SER A 298 9.47 -7.29 -4.81
CA SER A 298 8.91 -7.46 -6.17
C SER A 298 9.94 -7.95 -7.19
N LYS A 299 11.18 -7.46 -7.14
CA LYS A 299 12.27 -7.91 -8.02
C LYS A 299 12.67 -9.38 -7.84
N TYR A 300 12.34 -9.99 -6.70
CA TYR A 300 12.55 -11.43 -6.48
C TYR A 300 11.52 -12.28 -7.23
N LEU A 301 10.28 -11.79 -7.30
CA LEU A 301 9.19 -12.50 -7.96
C LEU A 301 9.16 -12.31 -9.47
N MET A 302 9.76 -11.21 -9.96
CA MET A 302 9.80 -10.82 -11.38
C MET A 302 11.25 -10.51 -11.80
N PRO A 303 12.17 -11.49 -11.73
CA PRO A 303 13.61 -11.25 -11.95
C PRO A 303 13.96 -10.90 -13.39
N ASP A 304 13.17 -11.35 -14.37
CA ASP A 304 13.46 -11.25 -15.80
C ASP A 304 12.78 -10.06 -16.50
N GLU A 305 12.10 -9.18 -15.73
CA GLU A 305 11.42 -8.02 -16.30
C GLU A 305 12.30 -6.76 -16.23
N ASP A 306 12.98 -6.47 -17.35
CA ASP A 306 13.93 -5.33 -17.50
C ASP A 306 13.28 -4.02 -17.99
N GLY A 307 11.96 -3.95 -18.16
CA GLY A 307 11.25 -2.78 -18.67
C GLY A 307 11.38 -1.53 -17.79
N PHE A 308 11.13 -0.35 -18.39
CA PHE A 308 11.19 0.95 -17.70
C PHE A 308 10.41 0.99 -16.38
N LEU A 309 9.22 0.41 -16.35
CA LEU A 309 8.34 0.37 -15.18
C LEU A 309 8.91 -0.51 -14.04
N HIS A 310 9.68 -1.54 -14.37
CA HIS A 310 10.21 -2.52 -13.42
C HIS A 310 11.55 -2.09 -12.78
N GLN A 311 12.18 -1.01 -13.25
CA GLN A 311 13.45 -0.53 -12.71
C GLN A 311 13.37 -0.09 -11.23
N SER A 312 12.20 0.38 -10.78
CA SER A 312 12.01 0.76 -9.37
C SER A 312 10.53 0.76 -8.97
N ASN A 313 10.26 0.53 -7.68
CA ASN A 313 8.90 0.57 -7.14
C ASN A 313 8.16 1.91 -7.39
N LYS A 314 8.87 3.03 -7.51
CA LYS A 314 8.24 4.33 -7.81
C LYS A 314 7.80 4.44 -9.28
N ARG A 315 8.51 3.77 -10.21
CA ARG A 315 8.13 3.71 -11.63
C ARG A 315 6.97 2.76 -11.88
N ALA A 316 6.84 1.72 -11.06
CA ALA A 316 5.73 0.78 -11.16
C ALA A 316 4.35 1.47 -11.09
N PHE A 317 4.22 2.58 -10.36
CA PHE A 317 2.99 3.38 -10.28
C PHE A 317 2.64 4.15 -11.57
N LEU A 318 3.54 4.23 -12.52
CA LEU A 318 3.33 4.96 -13.77
C LEU A 318 2.58 4.15 -14.83
N GLY A 319 2.57 2.81 -14.69
CA GLY A 319 1.84 1.89 -15.58
C GLY A 319 0.34 2.01 -15.45
N SER A 320 -0.39 1.41 -16.39
CA SER A 320 -1.87 1.44 -16.40
C SER A 320 -2.50 0.50 -15.38
N MET A 321 -1.81 -0.56 -14.94
CA MET A 321 -2.23 -1.44 -13.86
C MET A 321 -1.06 -1.71 -12.92
N SER A 322 -1.21 -1.30 -11.66
CA SER A 322 -0.19 -1.48 -10.63
C SER A 322 -0.77 -2.15 -9.39
N VAL A 323 -0.16 -3.23 -8.94
CA VAL A 323 -0.45 -3.87 -7.65
C VAL A 323 0.67 -3.49 -6.68
N ALA A 324 0.33 -2.97 -5.52
CA ALA A 324 1.31 -2.46 -4.57
C ALA A 324 0.97 -2.83 -3.12
N THR A 325 1.96 -2.80 -2.23
CA THR A 325 1.63 -2.69 -0.81
C THR A 325 1.29 -1.25 -0.47
N ILE A 326 0.40 -1.06 0.52
CA ILE A 326 -0.01 0.27 1.00
C ILE A 326 1.20 1.12 1.39
N ASP A 327 2.26 0.53 1.94
CA ASP A 327 3.49 1.24 2.29
C ASP A 327 4.07 2.01 1.10
N GLN A 328 4.00 1.46 -0.13
CA GLN A 328 4.48 2.15 -1.33
C GLN A 328 3.64 3.37 -1.70
N VAL A 329 2.32 3.33 -1.43
CA VAL A 329 1.43 4.50 -1.61
C VAL A 329 1.76 5.56 -0.56
N LEU A 330 1.89 5.16 0.72
CA LEU A 330 2.21 6.05 1.83
C LEU A 330 3.57 6.75 1.65
N MET A 331 4.55 6.09 1.01
CA MET A 331 5.81 6.72 0.61
C MET A 331 5.64 7.90 -0.36
N GLY A 332 4.50 8.03 -1.01
CA GLY A 332 4.17 9.18 -1.88
C GLY A 332 3.90 10.48 -1.12
N VAL A 333 3.59 10.39 0.18
CA VAL A 333 3.33 11.56 1.04
C VAL A 333 4.42 11.77 2.11
N LEU A 334 5.42 10.90 2.16
CA LEU A 334 6.59 11.09 3.02
C LEU A 334 7.65 11.92 2.28
N ASN A 335 8.46 12.67 3.04
CA ASN A 335 9.55 13.48 2.52
C ASN A 335 10.72 12.63 2.02
N LEU A 336 10.50 11.88 0.93
CA LEU A 336 11.47 11.00 0.30
C LEU A 336 11.84 11.51 -1.08
N LYS A 337 13.09 11.27 -1.49
CA LYS A 337 13.54 11.61 -2.84
C LYS A 337 12.63 11.01 -3.91
N HIS A 338 12.10 11.85 -4.82
CA HIS A 338 11.14 11.50 -5.86
C HIS A 338 9.77 10.95 -5.33
N GLN A 339 9.32 11.34 -4.12
CA GLN A 339 8.02 10.94 -3.60
C GLN A 339 6.87 11.37 -4.55
N PHE A 340 7.01 12.54 -5.19
CA PHE A 340 6.03 13.08 -6.13
C PHE A 340 5.78 12.20 -7.37
N VAL A 341 6.71 11.30 -7.74
CA VAL A 341 6.49 10.33 -8.83
C VAL A 341 5.43 9.30 -8.44
N ARG A 342 5.45 8.84 -7.16
CA ARG A 342 4.38 7.95 -6.65
C ARG A 342 3.04 8.67 -6.59
N SER A 343 3.03 9.89 -6.05
CA SER A 343 1.81 10.71 -5.99
C SER A 343 1.24 10.97 -7.39
N PHE A 344 2.09 11.30 -8.35
CA PHE A 344 1.69 11.47 -9.76
C PHE A 344 1.06 10.20 -10.33
N GLY A 345 1.69 9.03 -10.12
CA GLY A 345 1.15 7.75 -10.57
C GLY A 345 -0.21 7.42 -9.96
N THR A 346 -0.39 7.67 -8.65
CA THR A 346 -1.68 7.43 -7.98
C THR A 346 -2.75 8.46 -8.34
N GLN A 347 -2.38 9.71 -8.62
CA GLN A 347 -3.32 10.78 -8.96
C GLN A 347 -3.91 10.66 -10.37
N LYS A 348 -3.16 10.11 -11.32
CA LYS A 348 -3.67 9.85 -12.67
C LYS A 348 -4.49 8.55 -12.77
N ALA A 349 -4.45 7.70 -11.75
CA ALA A 349 -5.12 6.41 -11.70
C ALA A 349 -6.30 6.41 -10.73
N VAL A 350 -7.17 5.41 -10.80
CA VAL A 350 -8.07 5.07 -9.70
C VAL A 350 -7.23 4.41 -8.62
N LEU A 351 -7.14 5.04 -7.45
CA LEU A 351 -6.44 4.48 -6.29
C LEU A 351 -7.41 3.60 -5.49
N ILE A 352 -7.20 2.29 -5.52
CA ILE A 352 -7.96 1.33 -4.71
C ILE A 352 -7.11 0.95 -3.50
N ILE A 353 -7.64 1.12 -2.29
CA ILE A 353 -6.98 0.72 -1.04
C ILE A 353 -7.84 -0.32 -0.35
N ASP A 354 -7.30 -1.52 -0.17
CA ASP A 354 -8.00 -2.63 0.46
C ASP A 354 -7.70 -2.74 1.95
N GLU A 355 -8.66 -3.27 2.72
CA GLU A 355 -8.61 -3.53 4.16
C GLU A 355 -8.21 -2.31 5.01
N VAL A 356 -8.83 -1.14 4.72
CA VAL A 356 -8.49 0.15 5.35
C VAL A 356 -8.61 0.12 6.88
N HIS A 357 -9.46 -0.75 7.42
CA HIS A 357 -9.64 -0.94 8.85
C HIS A 357 -8.42 -1.55 9.57
N SER A 358 -7.50 -2.17 8.83
CA SER A 358 -6.33 -2.86 9.39
C SER A 358 -5.16 -1.91 9.71
N PHE A 359 -5.30 -0.61 9.45
CA PHE A 359 -4.22 0.36 9.55
C PHE A 359 -4.14 0.98 10.95
N ASP A 360 -2.92 1.03 11.51
CA ASP A 360 -2.65 1.73 12.77
C ASP A 360 -2.86 3.26 12.65
N ALA A 361 -2.84 3.97 13.77
CA ALA A 361 -3.10 5.41 13.80
C ALA A 361 -2.08 6.22 13.00
N TYR A 362 -0.81 5.80 12.97
CA TYR A 362 0.22 6.43 12.16
C TYR A 362 -0.11 6.30 10.67
N MET A 363 -0.43 5.10 10.20
CA MET A 363 -0.87 4.85 8.82
C MET A 363 -2.13 5.64 8.47
N GLN A 364 -3.11 5.74 9.40
CA GLN A 364 -4.32 6.53 9.19
C GLN A 364 -4.00 8.02 9.01
N GLY A 365 -3.02 8.56 9.76
CA GLY A 365 -2.51 9.93 9.57
C GLY A 365 -1.90 10.13 8.17
N LEU A 366 -1.09 9.18 7.70
CA LEU A 366 -0.54 9.23 6.34
C LEU A 366 -1.61 9.06 5.25
N ILE A 367 -2.59 8.16 5.44
CA ILE A 367 -3.73 8.00 4.52
C ILE A 367 -4.53 9.29 4.41
N LYS A 368 -4.77 9.98 5.51
CA LYS A 368 -5.41 11.31 5.47
C LYS A 368 -4.66 12.25 4.52
N GLN A 369 -3.31 12.26 4.54
CA GLN A 369 -2.51 13.08 3.61
C GLN A 369 -2.62 12.59 2.16
N VAL A 370 -2.66 11.28 1.92
CA VAL A 370 -2.92 10.71 0.59
C VAL A 370 -4.29 11.18 0.08
N LEU A 371 -5.33 11.11 0.90
CA LEU A 371 -6.70 11.53 0.54
C LEU A 371 -6.77 13.03 0.26
N ILE A 372 -6.11 13.87 1.06
CA ILE A 372 -5.99 15.32 0.80
C ILE A 372 -5.31 15.57 -0.56
N GLY A 373 -4.21 14.88 -0.84
CA GLY A 373 -3.50 15.00 -2.12
C GLY A 373 -4.33 14.52 -3.32
N GLN A 374 -5.09 13.44 -3.16
CA GLN A 374 -6.02 12.93 -4.19
C GLN A 374 -7.18 13.90 -4.44
N HIS A 375 -7.78 14.45 -3.37
CA HIS A 375 -8.83 15.44 -3.49
C HIS A 375 -8.33 16.71 -4.20
N ALA A 376 -7.17 17.23 -3.80
CA ALA A 376 -6.56 18.40 -4.44
C ALA A 376 -6.22 18.17 -5.92
N ALA A 377 -5.85 16.96 -6.30
CA ALA A 377 -5.61 16.55 -7.68
C ALA A 377 -6.88 16.20 -8.46
N ILE A 378 -8.06 16.21 -7.84
CA ILE A 378 -9.33 15.77 -8.44
C ILE A 378 -9.24 14.33 -8.93
N GLY A 379 -8.55 13.49 -8.15
CA GLY A 379 -8.38 12.06 -8.38
C GLY A 379 -9.56 11.23 -7.87
N SER A 380 -9.56 9.94 -8.21
CA SER A 380 -10.58 8.98 -7.79
C SER A 380 -9.99 7.96 -6.83
N VAL A 381 -10.64 7.76 -5.67
CA VAL A 381 -10.21 6.80 -4.64
C VAL A 381 -11.34 5.84 -4.31
N ILE A 382 -11.02 4.56 -4.18
CA ILE A 382 -11.93 3.53 -3.69
C ILE A 382 -11.30 2.88 -2.45
N LEU A 383 -11.97 2.99 -1.31
CA LEU A 383 -11.55 2.37 -0.06
C LEU A 383 -12.42 1.15 0.22
N LEU A 384 -11.79 0.00 0.44
CA LEU A 384 -12.48 -1.26 0.72
C LEU A 384 -12.28 -1.65 2.17
N SER A 385 -13.36 -2.02 2.84
CA SER A 385 -13.33 -2.49 4.22
C SER A 385 -14.41 -3.53 4.50
N ALA A 386 -14.11 -4.46 5.41
CA ALA A 386 -15.13 -5.32 5.98
C ALA A 386 -15.72 -4.72 7.27
N THR A 387 -14.94 -3.92 7.99
CA THR A 387 -15.26 -3.49 9.35
C THR A 387 -14.80 -2.05 9.58
N LEU A 388 -15.70 -1.06 9.47
CA LEU A 388 -15.41 0.33 9.82
C LEU A 388 -16.30 0.77 10.98
N THR A 389 -15.70 1.39 11.99
CA THR A 389 -16.48 2.14 12.98
C THR A 389 -16.99 3.43 12.34
N HIS A 390 -18.07 3.98 12.88
CA HIS A 390 -18.62 5.26 12.40
C HIS A 390 -17.56 6.37 12.46
N GLU A 391 -16.81 6.45 13.54
CA GLU A 391 -15.73 7.44 13.72
C GLU A 391 -14.65 7.31 12.63
N THR A 392 -14.21 6.09 12.31
CA THR A 392 -13.20 5.87 11.26
C THR A 392 -13.74 6.27 9.89
N LYS A 393 -15.02 5.95 9.60
CA LYS A 393 -15.70 6.37 8.36
C LYS A 393 -15.69 7.89 8.21
N GLU A 394 -16.08 8.63 9.25
CA GLU A 394 -16.07 10.09 9.27
C GLU A 394 -14.66 10.66 9.03
N LYS A 395 -13.64 10.12 9.72
CA LYS A 395 -12.24 10.54 9.54
C LYS A 395 -11.75 10.36 8.10
N LEU A 396 -12.17 9.28 7.41
CA LEU A 396 -11.81 9.02 6.01
C LEU A 396 -12.55 9.93 5.04
N MET A 397 -13.78 10.34 5.33
CA MET A 397 -14.58 11.22 4.46
C MET A 397 -14.21 12.69 4.60
N LEU A 398 -13.70 13.11 5.77
CA LEU A 398 -13.39 14.50 6.11
C LEU A 398 -12.47 15.20 5.07
N PRO A 399 -11.42 14.57 4.49
CA PRO A 399 -10.60 15.19 3.45
C PRO A 399 -11.37 15.66 2.21
N TYR A 400 -12.54 15.06 1.95
CA TYR A 400 -13.45 15.43 0.85
C TYR A 400 -14.61 16.32 1.31
N GLY A 401 -14.67 16.69 2.60
CA GLY A 401 -15.76 17.50 3.16
C GLY A 401 -17.07 16.74 3.35
N GLY A 402 -17.04 15.40 3.25
CA GLY A 402 -18.21 14.57 3.44
C GLY A 402 -18.44 14.19 4.91
N SER A 403 -19.69 13.90 5.25
CA SER A 403 -20.12 13.34 6.54
C SER A 403 -21.34 12.44 6.32
N SER A 404 -21.47 11.36 7.09
CA SER A 404 -22.56 10.40 6.96
C SER A 404 -22.94 9.83 8.32
N SER A 405 -24.23 9.82 8.62
CA SER A 405 -24.80 9.15 9.80
C SER A 405 -25.41 7.78 9.49
N ASN A 406 -25.33 7.33 8.23
CA ASN A 406 -25.92 6.06 7.80
C ASN A 406 -25.18 4.87 8.42
N ARG A 407 -25.93 3.93 8.98
CA ARG A 407 -25.43 2.71 9.64
C ARG A 407 -25.78 1.43 8.90
N ASP A 408 -26.37 1.53 7.71
CA ASP A 408 -26.66 0.36 6.89
C ASP A 408 -25.42 -0.46 6.58
N TYR A 409 -25.57 -1.76 6.46
CA TYR A 409 -24.50 -2.69 6.10
C TYR A 409 -25.08 -3.89 5.31
N PRO A 410 -24.54 -4.25 4.16
CA PRO A 410 -23.45 -3.60 3.37
C PRO A 410 -23.85 -2.23 2.82
N LEU A 411 -22.86 -1.33 2.66
CA LEU A 411 -23.08 0.05 2.21
C LEU A 411 -21.98 0.51 1.27
N VAL A 412 -22.34 1.19 0.18
CA VAL A 412 -21.41 1.96 -0.64
C VAL A 412 -21.70 3.44 -0.45
N THR A 413 -20.70 4.23 -0.04
CA THR A 413 -20.81 5.67 0.16
C THR A 413 -19.87 6.36 -0.83
N HIS A 414 -20.41 7.27 -1.65
CA HIS A 414 -19.61 8.12 -2.54
C HIS A 414 -19.62 9.57 -2.05
N VAL A 415 -18.44 10.17 -1.99
CA VAL A 415 -18.26 11.60 -1.69
C VAL A 415 -17.62 12.26 -2.91
N SER A 416 -18.33 13.16 -3.54
CA SER A 416 -17.83 13.90 -4.70
C SER A 416 -16.68 14.86 -4.33
N SER A 417 -15.96 15.37 -5.32
CA SER A 417 -14.95 16.41 -5.10
C SER A 417 -15.53 17.75 -4.57
N ALA A 418 -16.85 17.91 -4.60
CA ALA A 418 -17.56 19.05 -4.02
C ALA A 418 -18.07 18.79 -2.58
N GLY A 419 -17.81 17.59 -2.01
CA GLY A 419 -18.27 17.21 -0.67
C GLY A 419 -19.69 16.64 -0.62
N GLU A 420 -20.34 16.45 -1.77
CA GLU A 420 -21.68 15.83 -1.80
C GLU A 420 -21.61 14.35 -1.51
N VAL A 421 -22.41 13.88 -0.55
CA VAL A 421 -22.47 12.48 -0.13
C VAL A 421 -23.66 11.79 -0.77
N THR A 422 -23.43 10.65 -1.41
CA THR A 422 -24.49 9.78 -1.94
C THR A 422 -24.25 8.36 -1.43
N GLU A 423 -25.30 7.71 -0.92
CA GLU A 423 -25.23 6.42 -0.25
C GLU A 423 -26.10 5.38 -0.92
N PHE A 424 -25.59 4.17 -1.04
CA PHE A 424 -26.20 3.06 -1.74
C PHE A 424 -26.22 1.84 -0.81
N PRO A 425 -27.25 1.70 0.04
CA PRO A 425 -27.41 0.51 0.87
C PRO A 425 -27.81 -0.70 0.02
N LEU A 426 -27.29 -1.87 0.34
CA LEU A 426 -27.70 -3.10 -0.29
C LEU A 426 -28.99 -3.62 0.37
N LEU A 427 -30.12 -3.35 -0.27
CA LEU A 427 -31.45 -3.74 0.23
C LEU A 427 -31.88 -5.16 -0.19
N ALA A 428 -31.13 -5.84 -1.06
CA ALA A 428 -31.44 -7.19 -1.53
C ALA A 428 -31.20 -8.23 -0.43
N SER A 429 -31.89 -9.39 -0.52
CA SER A 429 -31.72 -10.50 0.42
C SER A 429 -30.25 -10.93 0.51
N VAL A 430 -29.61 -10.60 1.61
CA VAL A 430 -28.25 -11.05 1.91
C VAL A 430 -28.34 -12.47 2.44
N THR A 431 -27.51 -13.38 1.91
CA THR A 431 -27.44 -14.74 2.42
C THR A 431 -26.97 -14.71 3.87
N LYS A 432 -27.86 -15.12 4.78
CA LYS A 432 -27.57 -15.16 6.21
C LYS A 432 -26.65 -16.31 6.53
N LYS A 433 -25.61 -16.04 7.30
CA LYS A 433 -24.70 -17.02 7.85
C LYS A 433 -24.74 -16.97 9.37
N VAL A 434 -25.10 -18.07 9.98
CA VAL A 434 -25.17 -18.20 11.44
C VAL A 434 -23.93 -18.95 11.93
N ILE A 435 -23.18 -18.36 12.86
CA ILE A 435 -21.98 -18.96 13.44
C ILE A 435 -22.24 -19.20 14.94
N LYS A 436 -22.02 -20.44 15.38
CA LYS A 436 -22.07 -20.76 16.81
C LYS A 436 -20.78 -20.28 17.47
N VAL A 437 -20.92 -19.53 18.57
CA VAL A 437 -19.80 -18.96 19.34
C VAL A 437 -19.81 -19.56 20.75
N THR A 438 -18.65 -20.06 21.20
CA THR A 438 -18.46 -20.56 22.55
C THR A 438 -17.15 -20.03 23.13
N GLN A 439 -17.01 -20.05 24.44
CA GLN A 439 -15.77 -19.65 25.11
C GLN A 439 -15.12 -20.82 25.83
N TRP A 440 -13.82 -20.94 25.70
CA TRP A 440 -12.96 -21.79 26.53
C TRP A 440 -12.14 -20.92 27.46
N HIS A 441 -12.38 -21.07 28.77
CA HIS A 441 -11.62 -20.30 29.74
C HIS A 441 -10.30 -20.98 30.05
N ALA A 442 -9.21 -20.24 29.82
CA ALA A 442 -7.85 -20.70 30.04
C ALA A 442 -6.99 -19.53 30.57
N VAL A 443 -6.26 -19.78 31.69
CA VAL A 443 -5.42 -18.76 32.32
C VAL A 443 -4.23 -18.38 31.44
N ASP A 444 -3.68 -19.36 30.73
CA ASP A 444 -2.54 -19.20 29.82
C ASP A 444 -2.96 -18.95 28.36
N LEU A 445 -4.26 -18.80 28.10
CA LEU A 445 -4.86 -18.63 26.76
C LEU A 445 -4.51 -19.79 25.80
N MET A 446 -4.23 -20.97 26.34
CA MET A 446 -3.89 -22.17 25.56
C MET A 446 -4.93 -23.27 25.82
N PRO A 447 -5.23 -24.12 24.82
CA PRO A 447 -6.10 -25.27 25.02
C PRO A 447 -5.47 -26.26 26.03
N ASP A 448 -6.23 -26.67 27.02
CA ASP A 448 -5.81 -27.74 27.93
C ASP A 448 -5.75 -29.11 27.25
N ARG A 449 -5.28 -30.15 27.94
CA ARG A 449 -5.13 -31.51 27.39
C ARG A 449 -6.43 -32.10 26.88
N THR A 450 -7.57 -31.80 27.54
CA THR A 450 -8.90 -32.30 27.14
C THR A 450 -9.33 -31.60 25.86
N GLN A 451 -9.13 -30.28 25.79
CA GLN A 451 -9.41 -29.46 24.63
C GLN A 451 -8.50 -29.87 23.45
N GLN A 452 -7.21 -30.12 23.67
CA GLN A 452 -6.28 -30.64 22.65
C GLN A 452 -6.73 -32.00 22.10
N ALA A 453 -7.19 -32.90 22.94
CA ALA A 453 -7.75 -34.17 22.51
C ALA A 453 -9.01 -33.99 21.66
N GLN A 454 -9.87 -33.01 21.99
CA GLN A 454 -11.05 -32.64 21.19
C GLN A 454 -10.69 -32.12 19.80
N LEU A 455 -9.63 -31.28 19.68
CA LEU A 455 -9.14 -30.80 18.38
C LEU A 455 -8.72 -31.96 17.48
N ILE A 456 -7.96 -32.91 18.04
CA ILE A 456 -7.48 -34.10 17.35
C ILE A 456 -8.65 -34.98 16.92
N GLN A 457 -9.66 -35.14 17.78
CA GLN A 457 -10.85 -35.94 17.49
C GLN A 457 -11.65 -35.32 16.32
N TRP A 458 -11.88 -34.02 16.28
CA TRP A 458 -12.57 -33.36 15.17
C TRP A 458 -11.81 -33.50 13.85
N ALA A 459 -10.49 -33.28 13.87
CA ALA A 459 -9.67 -33.41 12.69
C ALA A 459 -9.64 -34.86 12.15
N LYS A 460 -9.54 -35.90 13.05
CA LYS A 460 -9.65 -37.30 12.68
C LYS A 460 -11.01 -37.69 12.10
N ALA A 461 -12.08 -37.01 12.56
CA ALA A 461 -13.44 -37.21 12.04
C ALA A 461 -13.69 -36.44 10.72
N GLY A 462 -12.66 -35.86 10.11
CA GLY A 462 -12.71 -35.24 8.81
C GLY A 462 -13.00 -33.72 8.83
N ALA A 463 -13.07 -33.08 10.01
CA ALA A 463 -13.26 -31.63 10.10
C ALA A 463 -11.94 -30.88 9.80
N MET A 464 -12.05 -29.74 9.15
CA MET A 464 -10.94 -28.75 8.99
C MET A 464 -10.93 -27.83 10.18
N VAL A 465 -9.93 -27.97 11.04
CA VAL A 465 -9.79 -27.26 12.32
C VAL A 465 -8.61 -26.29 12.25
N ALA A 466 -8.81 -25.05 12.73
CA ALA A 466 -7.72 -24.09 12.90
C ALA A 466 -7.63 -23.61 14.35
N VAL A 467 -6.42 -23.43 14.86
CA VAL A 467 -6.16 -22.69 16.10
C VAL A 467 -5.34 -21.44 15.76
N ILE A 468 -5.89 -20.27 16.06
CA ILE A 468 -5.28 -18.99 15.76
C ILE A 468 -4.73 -18.37 17.05
N CYS A 469 -3.40 -18.30 17.12
CA CYS A 469 -2.68 -17.71 18.24
C CYS A 469 -2.32 -16.24 17.93
N ASN A 470 -2.31 -15.41 18.96
CA ASN A 470 -1.96 -13.99 18.84
C ASN A 470 -0.44 -13.75 18.78
N THR A 471 0.36 -14.75 19.19
CA THR A 471 1.82 -14.69 19.08
C THR A 471 2.38 -15.91 18.34
N VAL A 472 3.53 -15.71 17.69
CA VAL A 472 4.24 -16.82 17.05
C VAL A 472 4.73 -17.83 18.08
N LEU A 473 5.14 -17.37 19.27
CA LEU A 473 5.59 -18.24 20.34
C LEU A 473 4.49 -19.20 20.79
N ASP A 474 3.26 -18.69 21.02
CA ASP A 474 2.14 -19.53 21.43
C ASP A 474 1.81 -20.58 20.34
N ALA A 475 1.85 -20.18 19.06
CA ALA A 475 1.66 -21.11 17.96
C ALA A 475 2.73 -22.22 17.92
N GLN A 476 4.00 -21.86 18.14
CA GLN A 476 5.11 -22.83 18.18
C GLN A 476 4.98 -23.80 19.37
N ILE A 477 4.66 -23.30 20.56
CA ILE A 477 4.48 -24.11 21.77
C ILE A 477 3.31 -25.09 21.59
N LEU A 478 2.14 -24.60 21.15
CA LEU A 478 0.97 -25.44 20.92
C LEU A 478 1.24 -26.52 19.86
N TYR A 479 1.92 -26.15 18.77
CA TYR A 479 2.34 -27.11 17.75
C TYR A 479 3.22 -28.23 18.35
N ALA A 480 4.23 -27.86 19.13
CA ALA A 480 5.13 -28.83 19.76
C ALA A 480 4.37 -29.77 20.72
N GLN A 481 3.41 -29.24 21.52
CA GLN A 481 2.57 -30.01 22.41
C GLN A 481 1.70 -31.02 21.66
N LEU A 482 1.04 -30.61 20.57
CA LEU A 482 0.18 -31.47 19.76
C LEU A 482 1.00 -32.55 19.01
N MET A 483 2.16 -32.19 18.48
CA MET A 483 3.08 -33.15 17.86
C MET A 483 3.58 -34.24 18.84
N SER A 484 3.75 -33.89 20.12
CA SER A 484 4.16 -34.86 21.15
C SER A 484 3.10 -35.95 21.43
N ILE A 485 1.82 -35.69 21.13
CA ILE A 485 0.73 -36.66 21.25
C ILE A 485 0.81 -37.72 20.13
N GLY A 486 1.35 -37.34 18.95
CA GLY A 486 1.73 -38.30 17.89
C GLY A 486 0.60 -38.93 17.09
N ASP A 487 -0.65 -38.50 17.31
CA ASP A 487 -1.84 -39.17 16.80
C ASP A 487 -2.38 -38.60 15.45
N ILE A 488 -1.91 -37.44 15.01
CA ILE A 488 -2.33 -36.76 13.80
C ILE A 488 -1.22 -35.87 13.26
N GLU A 489 -1.23 -35.62 11.95
CA GLU A 489 -0.41 -34.58 11.34
C GLU A 489 -0.96 -33.20 11.70
N VAL A 490 -0.12 -32.36 12.27
CA VAL A 490 -0.43 -30.97 12.63
C VAL A 490 0.36 -30.03 11.72
N ASP A 491 -0.30 -29.04 11.16
CA ASP A 491 0.34 -28.05 10.30
C ASP A 491 0.61 -26.75 11.08
N LEU A 492 1.70 -26.07 10.73
CA LEU A 492 2.10 -24.81 11.38
C LEU A 492 2.34 -23.71 10.35
N PHE A 493 1.72 -22.52 10.55
CA PHE A 493 1.90 -21.36 9.67
C PHE A 493 1.96 -20.03 10.42
N HIS A 494 3.11 -19.33 10.31
CA HIS A 494 3.34 -18.03 10.94
C HIS A 494 4.43 -17.21 10.22
N ALA A 495 4.72 -15.99 10.72
CA ALA A 495 5.61 -15.04 10.05
C ALA A 495 7.12 -15.29 10.25
N ARG A 496 7.57 -16.15 11.19
CA ARG A 496 9.00 -16.37 11.50
C ARG A 496 9.64 -17.51 10.69
N PHE A 497 9.17 -17.73 9.47
CA PHE A 497 9.86 -18.55 8.47
C PHE A 497 10.67 -17.69 7.52
N THR A 498 11.70 -18.27 6.88
CA THR A 498 12.39 -17.59 5.77
C THR A 498 11.40 -17.26 4.66
N THR A 499 11.77 -16.38 3.77
CA THR A 499 10.87 -16.00 2.66
C THR A 499 10.46 -17.21 1.83
N GLN A 500 11.41 -18.11 1.51
CA GLN A 500 11.13 -19.31 0.72
C GLN A 500 10.22 -20.27 1.48
N ASP A 501 10.58 -20.64 2.72
CA ASP A 501 9.76 -21.58 3.50
C ASP A 501 8.35 -21.04 3.76
N ARG A 502 8.21 -19.71 3.91
CA ARG A 502 6.91 -19.08 4.08
C ARG A 502 6.05 -19.21 2.82
N MET A 503 6.62 -18.99 1.64
CA MET A 503 5.91 -19.16 0.37
C MET A 503 5.47 -20.62 0.16
N ASP A 504 6.37 -21.56 0.42
CA ASP A 504 6.08 -22.99 0.28
C ASP A 504 4.97 -23.43 1.25
N ARG A 505 5.00 -22.96 2.51
CA ARG A 505 3.97 -23.24 3.51
C ARG A 505 2.64 -22.57 3.18
N GLU A 506 2.66 -21.35 2.67
CA GLU A 506 1.45 -20.63 2.21
C GLU A 506 0.76 -21.44 1.11
N GLN A 507 1.51 -21.89 0.11
CA GLN A 507 0.99 -22.72 -0.97
C GLN A 507 0.47 -24.07 -0.44
N PHE A 508 1.18 -24.68 0.49
CA PHE A 508 0.74 -25.92 1.14
C PHE A 508 -0.58 -25.74 1.89
N VAL A 509 -0.71 -24.66 2.68
CA VAL A 509 -1.93 -24.34 3.44
C VAL A 509 -3.10 -24.07 2.51
N LEU A 510 -2.89 -23.33 1.41
CA LEU A 510 -3.91 -23.12 0.39
C LEU A 510 -4.36 -24.40 -0.29
N ASN A 511 -3.43 -25.31 -0.60
CA ASN A 511 -3.74 -26.60 -1.22
C ASN A 511 -4.49 -27.57 -0.27
N LYS A 512 -4.27 -27.45 1.05
CA LYS A 512 -4.88 -28.33 2.06
C LYS A 512 -6.19 -27.76 2.65
N TYR A 513 -6.27 -26.44 2.84
CA TYR A 513 -7.37 -25.76 3.54
C TYR A 513 -8.14 -24.75 2.67
N GLY A 514 -7.76 -24.57 1.43
CA GLY A 514 -8.37 -23.59 0.51
C GLY A 514 -9.68 -24.07 -0.12
N LYS A 515 -10.21 -23.25 -1.02
CA LYS A 515 -11.50 -23.45 -1.71
C LYS A 515 -11.61 -24.82 -2.40
N HIS A 516 -10.59 -25.24 -3.13
CA HIS A 516 -10.58 -26.47 -3.94
C HIS A 516 -9.88 -27.63 -3.25
N ALA A 517 -9.51 -27.48 -1.98
CA ALA A 517 -8.82 -28.50 -1.21
C ALA A 517 -9.70 -29.74 -0.92
N PRO A 518 -9.11 -30.95 -0.92
CA PRO A 518 -9.82 -32.15 -0.45
C PRO A 518 -10.06 -32.05 1.05
N ARG A 519 -11.30 -32.29 1.51
CA ARG A 519 -11.65 -32.23 2.94
C ARG A 519 -11.50 -33.58 3.60
N LYS A 520 -10.26 -33.95 3.94
CA LYS A 520 -9.93 -35.20 4.59
C LYS A 520 -9.70 -35.09 6.11
N GLY A 521 -10.03 -33.91 6.66
CA GLY A 521 -9.65 -33.56 8.02
C GLY A 521 -8.24 -32.92 8.06
N GLY A 522 -8.03 -32.01 8.99
CA GLY A 522 -6.75 -31.35 9.20
C GLY A 522 -6.76 -30.43 10.41
N LEU A 523 -5.60 -30.23 11.01
CA LEU A 523 -5.40 -29.32 12.14
C LEU A 523 -4.27 -28.35 11.82
N LEU A 524 -4.64 -27.09 11.65
CA LEU A 524 -3.70 -25.98 11.40
C LEU A 524 -3.52 -25.13 12.65
N ILE A 525 -2.30 -24.96 13.09
CA ILE A 525 -1.91 -23.99 14.10
C ILE A 525 -1.32 -22.78 13.36
N ALA A 526 -1.86 -21.58 13.60
CA ALA A 526 -1.38 -20.40 12.90
C ALA A 526 -1.36 -19.15 13.80
N SER A 527 -0.59 -18.16 13.40
CA SER A 527 -0.71 -16.80 13.92
C SER A 527 -1.66 -15.97 13.04
N GLN A 528 -1.69 -14.65 13.22
CA GLN A 528 -2.55 -13.72 12.47
C GLN A 528 -2.36 -13.76 10.93
N VAL A 529 -1.35 -14.47 10.43
CA VAL A 529 -1.10 -14.60 8.98
C VAL A 529 -2.27 -15.20 8.19
N VAL A 530 -3.21 -15.89 8.85
CA VAL A 530 -4.41 -16.47 8.24
C VAL A 530 -5.61 -15.52 8.22
N GLU A 531 -5.53 -14.37 8.91
CA GLU A 531 -6.60 -13.38 8.96
C GLU A 531 -6.78 -12.67 7.63
N GLN A 532 -5.68 -12.41 6.94
CA GLN A 532 -5.65 -11.63 5.72
C GLN A 532 -5.26 -12.50 4.51
N SER A 533 -5.86 -12.22 3.36
CA SER A 533 -5.39 -12.64 2.02
C SER A 533 -5.58 -14.09 1.61
N LEU A 534 -5.63 -15.04 2.53
CA LEU A 534 -5.73 -16.45 2.16
C LEU A 534 -7.19 -16.87 2.05
N ASP A 535 -7.52 -17.56 0.96
CA ASP A 535 -8.87 -18.10 0.74
C ASP A 535 -9.02 -19.47 1.41
N LEU A 536 -9.01 -19.45 2.76
CA LEU A 536 -9.12 -20.64 3.62
C LEU A 536 -10.55 -20.87 4.06
N ASP A 537 -10.88 -22.14 4.33
CA ASP A 537 -12.24 -22.58 4.64
C ASP A 537 -12.22 -23.68 5.73
N PHE A 538 -12.53 -23.30 6.96
CA PHE A 538 -12.53 -24.19 8.13
C PHE A 538 -13.96 -24.56 8.59
N ASP A 539 -14.08 -25.65 9.34
CA ASP A 539 -15.32 -26.05 10.01
C ASP A 539 -15.34 -25.57 11.45
N VAL A 540 -14.19 -25.57 12.12
CA VAL A 540 -14.00 -25.09 13.49
C VAL A 540 -12.79 -24.18 13.54
N ILE A 541 -12.95 -23.04 14.21
CA ILE A 541 -11.84 -22.15 14.55
C ILE A 541 -11.79 -21.93 16.06
N ILE A 542 -10.65 -22.21 16.65
CA ILE A 542 -10.31 -21.81 18.00
C ILE A 542 -9.41 -20.59 17.91
N SER A 543 -9.73 -19.54 18.63
CA SER A 543 -9.03 -18.27 18.56
C SER A 543 -8.68 -17.75 19.94
N GLN A 544 -7.44 -17.43 20.21
CA GLN A 544 -7.12 -16.55 21.33
C GLN A 544 -7.90 -15.24 21.18
N LEU A 545 -8.41 -14.68 22.28
CA LEU A 545 -9.19 -13.44 22.26
C LEU A 545 -8.40 -12.29 21.61
N ALA A 546 -9.10 -11.54 20.78
CA ALA A 546 -8.61 -10.36 20.07
C ALA A 546 -9.71 -9.28 20.06
N PRO A 547 -9.44 -8.03 19.73
CA PRO A 547 -10.47 -7.04 19.43
C PRO A 547 -11.47 -7.54 18.38
N ILE A 548 -12.71 -7.07 18.49
CA ILE A 548 -13.86 -7.64 17.77
C ILE A 548 -13.68 -7.69 16.25
N GLU A 549 -13.03 -6.72 15.65
CA GLU A 549 -12.76 -6.67 14.21
C GLU A 549 -11.91 -7.86 13.74
N PHE A 550 -10.89 -8.25 14.51
CA PHE A 550 -10.06 -9.42 14.20
C PHE A 550 -10.82 -10.72 14.45
N VAL A 551 -11.62 -10.80 15.51
CA VAL A 551 -12.49 -11.94 15.79
C VAL A 551 -13.45 -12.18 14.63
N ILE A 552 -14.10 -11.13 14.14
CA ILE A 552 -15.01 -11.20 12.98
C ILE A 552 -14.27 -11.62 11.70
N GLN A 553 -13.05 -11.13 11.45
CA GLN A 553 -12.24 -11.54 10.31
C GLN A 553 -11.89 -13.03 10.36
N ARG A 554 -11.55 -13.56 11.56
CA ARG A 554 -11.31 -14.99 11.78
C ARG A 554 -12.58 -15.80 11.54
N MET A 555 -13.74 -15.34 12.02
CA MET A 555 -15.04 -15.94 11.74
C MET A 555 -15.37 -15.98 10.24
N GLY A 556 -14.89 -15.00 9.48
CA GLY A 556 -14.98 -14.97 8.02
C GLY A 556 -14.27 -16.12 7.30
N ARG A 557 -13.46 -16.94 8.00
CA ARG A 557 -12.81 -18.16 7.49
C ARG A 557 -13.60 -19.44 7.81
N LEU A 558 -14.65 -19.36 8.61
CA LEU A 558 -15.56 -20.48 8.84
C LEU A 558 -16.56 -20.60 7.71
N TRP A 559 -16.77 -21.80 7.20
CA TRP A 559 -17.73 -22.09 6.12
C TRP A 559 -17.77 -20.97 5.05
N ARG A 560 -16.58 -20.63 4.59
CA ARG A 560 -16.39 -19.50 3.67
C ARG A 560 -17.02 -19.75 2.30
N HIS A 561 -17.03 -21.02 1.86
CA HIS A 561 -17.59 -21.45 0.59
C HIS A 561 -18.82 -22.31 0.82
N ASP A 562 -19.84 -22.07 0.01
CA ASP A 562 -21.01 -22.96 -0.02
C ASP A 562 -20.61 -24.32 -0.64
N ARG A 563 -20.84 -25.40 0.10
CA ARG A 563 -20.48 -26.77 -0.26
C ARG A 563 -21.70 -27.70 -0.23
N ASN A 564 -22.88 -27.14 -0.39
CA ASN A 564 -24.12 -27.89 -0.44
C ASN A 564 -24.26 -28.66 -1.77
N GLU A 565 -25.08 -29.72 -1.76
CA GLU A 565 -25.18 -30.70 -2.84
C GLU A 565 -25.59 -30.15 -4.22
N ASP A 566 -26.29 -29.04 -4.24
CA ASP A 566 -26.92 -28.47 -5.44
C ASP A 566 -26.04 -27.48 -6.21
N ASN A 567 -24.79 -27.24 -5.78
CA ASN A 567 -23.90 -26.32 -6.46
C ASN A 567 -23.04 -27.04 -7.51
N GLU A 568 -23.10 -26.58 -8.76
CA GLU A 568 -22.28 -27.00 -9.90
C GLU A 568 -20.74 -26.85 -9.70
N SER A 569 -20.31 -26.47 -8.48
CA SER A 569 -18.93 -26.04 -8.18
C SER A 569 -17.95 -27.15 -7.89
N ASN A 570 -18.22 -28.43 -8.04
CA ASN A 570 -17.31 -29.56 -7.74
C ASN A 570 -16.58 -29.49 -6.36
N LEU A 571 -17.16 -28.79 -5.39
CA LEU A 571 -16.58 -28.63 -4.06
C LEU A 571 -16.87 -29.87 -3.21
N VAL A 572 -15.83 -30.36 -2.51
CA VAL A 572 -15.98 -31.51 -1.59
C VAL A 572 -16.84 -31.14 -0.39
N LYS A 573 -17.77 -32.00 -0.02
CA LYS A 573 -18.69 -31.82 1.11
C LYS A 573 -17.97 -31.66 2.45
N ARG A 574 -18.62 -30.95 3.38
CA ARG A 574 -18.16 -30.80 4.75
C ARG A 574 -18.31 -32.11 5.54
N SER A 575 -17.50 -32.25 6.58
CA SER A 575 -17.64 -33.34 7.52
C SER A 575 -18.95 -33.21 8.32
N SER A 576 -19.70 -34.30 8.47
CA SER A 576 -20.93 -34.31 9.25
C SER A 576 -20.71 -34.22 10.77
N VAL A 577 -19.48 -34.24 11.23
CA VAL A 577 -19.16 -34.12 12.67
C VAL A 577 -19.38 -32.69 13.19
N ILE A 578 -19.40 -31.71 12.30
CA ILE A 578 -19.67 -30.29 12.61
C ILE A 578 -20.91 -29.86 11.82
N GLU A 579 -22.05 -29.77 12.49
CA GLU A 579 -23.34 -29.44 11.88
C GLU A 579 -23.50 -27.97 11.56
N THR A 580 -22.80 -27.09 12.30
CA THR A 580 -22.82 -25.63 12.13
C THR A 580 -21.42 -25.06 12.29
N PRO A 581 -21.07 -23.95 11.59
CA PRO A 581 -19.76 -23.34 11.75
C PRO A 581 -19.54 -22.97 13.22
N LEU A 582 -18.43 -23.43 13.80
CA LEU A 582 -18.14 -23.30 15.23
C LEU A 582 -16.92 -22.42 15.45
N PHE A 583 -17.11 -21.32 16.19
CA PHE A 583 -16.04 -20.44 16.65
C PHE A 583 -15.87 -20.53 18.15
N ILE A 584 -14.66 -20.80 18.61
CA ILE A 584 -14.33 -20.94 20.04
C ILE A 584 -13.32 -19.89 20.43
N VAL A 585 -13.61 -19.09 21.44
CA VAL A 585 -12.71 -18.04 21.94
C VAL A 585 -11.99 -18.55 23.18
N LEU A 586 -10.66 -18.56 23.11
CA LEU A 586 -9.80 -18.78 24.29
C LEU A 586 -9.60 -17.45 25.01
N CYS A 587 -10.11 -17.35 26.23
CA CYS A 587 -10.06 -16.14 27.03
C CYS A 587 -9.92 -16.45 28.51
N PRO A 588 -9.43 -15.51 29.36
CA PRO A 588 -9.50 -15.63 30.81
C PRO A 588 -10.97 -15.53 31.25
N THR A 589 -11.27 -15.88 32.52
CA THR A 589 -12.60 -15.57 33.09
C THR A 589 -12.72 -14.06 33.32
N LEU A 590 -13.96 -13.53 33.24
CA LEU A 590 -14.19 -12.09 33.54
C LEU A 590 -13.78 -11.70 34.97
N GLU A 591 -13.83 -12.63 35.92
CA GLU A 591 -13.33 -12.40 37.29
C GLU A 591 -11.82 -12.18 37.32
N GLN A 592 -11.05 -12.95 36.54
CA GLN A 592 -9.61 -12.75 36.39
C GLN A 592 -9.29 -11.39 35.77
N VAL A 593 -10.02 -11.02 34.71
CA VAL A 593 -9.85 -9.73 34.04
C VAL A 593 -10.19 -8.57 34.97
N LYS A 594 -11.29 -8.64 35.74
CA LYS A 594 -11.67 -7.60 36.70
C LYS A 594 -10.65 -7.45 37.83
N LYS A 595 -9.92 -8.52 38.17
CA LYS A 595 -8.87 -8.49 39.22
C LYS A 595 -7.62 -7.74 38.74
N ASP A 596 -7.18 -7.99 37.51
CA ASP A 596 -6.04 -7.29 36.91
C ASP A 596 -6.12 -7.36 35.37
N VAL A 597 -6.63 -6.30 34.77
CA VAL A 597 -6.79 -6.19 33.32
C VAL A 597 -5.44 -6.25 32.60
N SER A 598 -4.39 -5.68 33.19
CA SER A 598 -3.09 -5.56 32.54
C SER A 598 -2.40 -6.90 32.32
N SER A 599 -2.57 -7.85 33.26
CA SER A 599 -1.93 -9.17 33.18
C SER A 599 -2.85 -10.27 32.62
N ALA A 600 -4.16 -10.09 32.69
CA ALA A 600 -5.11 -11.15 32.31
C ALA A 600 -5.01 -11.61 30.87
N TYR A 601 -4.69 -10.70 29.94
CA TYR A 601 -4.58 -11.02 28.51
C TYR A 601 -3.16 -11.40 28.07
N LEU A 602 -2.22 -11.50 29.00
CA LEU A 602 -0.85 -11.97 28.75
C LEU A 602 -0.20 -11.28 27.52
N ALA A 603 0.45 -12.07 26.67
CA ALA A 603 1.09 -11.59 25.47
C ALA A 603 0.10 -10.98 24.45
N SER A 604 -1.17 -11.39 24.46
CA SER A 604 -2.21 -10.82 23.59
C SER A 604 -2.44 -9.33 23.87
N GLY A 605 -2.37 -8.91 25.13
CA GLY A 605 -2.48 -7.50 25.53
C GLY A 605 -1.35 -6.62 24.98
N TYR A 606 -0.13 -7.17 24.83
CA TYR A 606 0.97 -6.45 24.18
C TYR A 606 0.81 -6.36 22.64
N VAL A 607 0.19 -7.37 22.03
CA VAL A 607 -0.05 -7.39 20.58
C VAL A 607 -1.07 -6.32 20.19
N TYR A 608 -2.22 -6.29 20.89
CA TYR A 608 -3.33 -5.42 20.50
C TYR A 608 -3.35 -4.07 21.23
N LYS A 609 -2.70 -3.96 22.39
CA LYS A 609 -2.60 -2.74 23.22
C LYS A 609 -3.95 -2.15 23.67
N ASN A 610 -5.03 -2.28 22.89
CA ASN A 610 -6.37 -1.82 23.25
C ASN A 610 -7.08 -2.81 24.18
N LEU A 611 -6.73 -2.77 25.47
CA LEU A 611 -7.30 -3.69 26.46
C LEU A 611 -8.81 -3.46 26.69
N ARG A 612 -9.31 -2.24 26.48
CA ARG A 612 -10.74 -1.94 26.57
C ARG A 612 -11.52 -2.64 25.45
N ALA A 613 -11.02 -2.61 24.23
CA ALA A 613 -11.64 -3.33 23.11
C ALA A 613 -11.61 -4.84 23.36
N MET A 614 -10.53 -5.40 23.89
CA MET A 614 -10.46 -6.83 24.26
C MET A 614 -11.49 -7.19 25.34
N TYR A 615 -11.57 -6.41 26.41
CA TYR A 615 -12.52 -6.60 27.50
C TYR A 615 -13.98 -6.53 26.97
N ARG A 616 -14.28 -5.51 26.19
CA ARG A 616 -15.61 -5.34 25.59
C ARG A 616 -15.94 -6.45 24.61
N THR A 617 -14.98 -6.89 23.80
CA THR A 617 -15.18 -8.04 22.91
C THR A 617 -15.58 -9.28 23.71
N GLN A 618 -14.84 -9.57 24.80
CA GLN A 618 -15.18 -10.68 25.68
C GLN A 618 -16.59 -10.55 26.28
N CYS A 619 -16.93 -9.37 26.83
CA CYS A 619 -18.26 -9.09 27.35
C CYS A 619 -19.37 -9.21 26.29
N TYR A 620 -19.13 -8.71 25.08
CA TYR A 620 -20.08 -8.82 23.98
C TYR A 620 -20.39 -10.28 23.65
N LEU A 621 -19.34 -11.10 23.51
CA LEU A 621 -19.47 -12.53 23.20
C LEU A 621 -20.08 -13.35 24.37
N ASP A 622 -19.88 -12.93 25.61
CA ASP A 622 -20.43 -13.58 26.80
C ASP A 622 -21.94 -13.27 26.99
N ASN A 623 -22.39 -12.16 26.47
CA ASN A 623 -23.79 -11.71 26.56
C ASN A 623 -24.65 -12.07 25.32
N LEU A 624 -24.19 -12.93 24.43
CA LEU A 624 -24.97 -13.39 23.28
C LEU A 624 -26.18 -14.20 23.75
N GLU A 625 -27.40 -13.79 23.42
CA GLU A 625 -28.65 -14.40 23.93
C GLU A 625 -28.82 -15.87 23.55
N ALA A 626 -28.18 -16.33 22.45
CA ALA A 626 -28.37 -17.67 21.92
C ALA A 626 -27.06 -18.37 21.50
N ASP A 627 -25.89 -17.89 21.94
CA ASP A 627 -24.56 -18.39 21.52
C ASP A 627 -24.34 -18.34 19.99
N TYR A 628 -25.04 -17.50 19.26
CA TYR A 628 -24.94 -17.37 17.81
C TYR A 628 -24.78 -15.92 17.38
N LEU A 629 -23.98 -15.73 16.29
CA LEU A 629 -23.89 -14.48 15.54
C LEU A 629 -24.45 -14.68 14.13
N GLU A 630 -25.35 -13.77 13.72
CA GLU A 630 -25.95 -13.78 12.39
C GLU A 630 -25.26 -12.72 11.49
N PHE A 631 -24.52 -13.18 10.52
CA PHE A 631 -23.87 -12.30 9.53
C PHE A 631 -24.76 -12.10 8.31
N PRO A 632 -24.73 -10.89 7.67
CA PRO A 632 -23.81 -9.80 7.93
C PRO A 632 -24.24 -8.80 9.04
N PHE A 633 -25.38 -8.95 9.64
CA PHE A 633 -25.92 -7.96 10.58
C PHE A 633 -25.03 -7.76 11.81
N ALA A 634 -24.44 -8.84 12.33
CA ALA A 634 -23.53 -8.78 13.47
C ALA A 634 -22.27 -7.91 13.26
N TYR A 635 -21.88 -7.60 12.03
CA TYR A 635 -20.70 -6.76 11.77
C TYR A 635 -20.82 -5.38 12.43
N ARG A 636 -21.88 -4.66 12.10
CA ARG A 636 -22.08 -3.29 12.58
C ARG A 636 -22.37 -3.26 14.07
N ASP A 637 -23.30 -4.12 14.53
CA ASP A 637 -23.72 -4.15 15.93
C ASP A 637 -22.56 -4.46 16.87
N ALA A 638 -21.72 -5.44 16.54
CA ALA A 638 -20.57 -5.80 17.36
C ALA A 638 -19.52 -4.67 17.44
N LEU A 639 -19.22 -4.03 16.30
CA LEU A 639 -18.27 -2.91 16.27
C LEU A 639 -18.79 -1.71 17.07
N GLU A 640 -20.01 -1.29 16.83
CA GLU A 640 -20.62 -0.14 17.53
C GLU A 640 -20.72 -0.39 19.04
N TRP A 641 -21.01 -1.64 19.46
CA TRP A 641 -21.06 -1.99 20.87
C TRP A 641 -19.68 -1.95 21.53
N VAL A 642 -18.65 -2.53 20.89
CA VAL A 642 -17.29 -2.60 21.44
C VAL A 642 -16.63 -1.24 21.43
N TYR A 643 -16.82 -0.44 20.39
CA TYR A 643 -16.17 0.88 20.21
C TYR A 643 -17.06 2.05 20.65
N ALA A 644 -18.16 1.80 21.39
CA ALA A 644 -18.98 2.88 21.94
C ALA A 644 -18.14 3.85 22.80
N GLU A 645 -18.34 5.15 22.63
CA GLU A 645 -17.62 6.18 23.41
C GLU A 645 -17.95 6.08 24.91
N ALA A 646 -19.25 5.93 25.23
CA ALA A 646 -19.70 5.87 26.61
C ALA A 646 -19.16 4.65 27.36
N PRO A 647 -18.70 4.81 28.62
CA PRO A 647 -18.31 3.67 29.44
C PRO A 647 -19.48 2.71 29.69
N HIS A 648 -19.20 1.40 29.64
CA HIS A 648 -20.14 0.38 30.08
C HIS A 648 -20.14 0.31 31.62
N LYS A 649 -21.28 -0.08 32.22
CA LYS A 649 -21.46 -0.09 33.69
C LYS A 649 -20.41 -0.88 34.46
N ASP A 650 -19.83 -1.91 33.85
CA ASP A 650 -18.91 -2.83 34.51
C ASP A 650 -17.42 -2.53 34.24
N GLU A 651 -17.11 -1.42 33.58
CA GLU A 651 -15.71 -1.01 33.33
C GLU A 651 -15.08 -0.46 34.60
N SER A 652 -13.94 -1.03 35.01
CA SER A 652 -13.17 -0.56 36.13
C SER A 652 -12.44 0.75 35.82
N GLU A 653 -12.15 1.52 36.86
CA GLU A 653 -11.33 2.74 36.75
C GLU A 653 -9.95 2.45 36.15
N GLN A 654 -9.34 1.30 36.46
CA GLN A 654 -8.09 0.85 35.88
C GLN A 654 -8.24 0.69 34.33
N LEU A 655 -9.32 0.05 33.88
CA LEU A 655 -9.58 -0.15 32.44
C LEU A 655 -9.78 1.18 31.72
N LEU A 656 -10.53 2.11 32.32
CA LEU A 656 -10.76 3.44 31.73
C LEU A 656 -9.47 4.25 31.63
N ASN A 657 -8.59 4.17 32.63
CA ASN A 657 -7.28 4.85 32.61
C ASN A 657 -6.37 4.25 31.51
N LEU A 658 -6.35 2.93 31.35
CA LEU A 658 -5.61 2.26 30.26
C LEU A 658 -6.16 2.62 28.89
N ALA A 659 -7.47 2.70 28.75
CA ALA A 659 -8.12 3.14 27.50
C ALA A 659 -7.72 4.57 27.13
N LYS A 660 -7.79 5.50 28.08
CA LYS A 660 -7.38 6.88 27.88
C LYS A 660 -5.90 7.01 27.50
N ALA A 661 -5.03 6.23 28.14
CA ALA A 661 -3.61 6.20 27.80
C ALA A 661 -3.38 5.67 26.37
N TYR A 662 -4.13 4.65 25.97
CA TYR A 662 -4.10 4.12 24.59
C TYR A 662 -4.60 5.17 23.59
N GLU A 663 -5.75 5.80 23.83
CA GLU A 663 -6.33 6.84 22.96
C GLU A 663 -5.36 8.01 22.77
N ASN A 664 -4.74 8.52 23.85
CA ASN A 664 -3.73 9.58 23.78
C ASN A 664 -2.52 9.16 22.91
N ALA A 665 -2.04 7.92 23.08
CA ALA A 665 -0.93 7.41 22.27
C ALA A 665 -1.30 7.28 20.78
N GLN A 666 -2.55 6.89 20.47
CA GLN A 666 -3.04 6.84 19.09
C GLN A 666 -3.15 8.24 18.46
N GLU A 667 -3.64 9.22 19.24
CA GLU A 667 -3.69 10.62 18.78
C GLU A 667 -2.28 11.17 18.53
N GLU A 668 -1.34 10.94 19.44
CA GLU A 668 0.05 11.36 19.28
C GLU A 668 0.66 10.75 18.01
N SER A 669 0.51 9.44 17.82
CA SER A 669 0.99 8.72 16.65
C SER A 669 0.37 9.25 15.34
N PHE A 670 -0.92 9.54 15.34
CA PHE A 670 -1.61 10.13 14.19
C PHE A 670 -1.08 11.53 13.84
N PHE A 671 -0.84 12.37 14.86
CA PHE A 671 -0.27 13.71 14.64
C PHE A 671 1.19 13.65 14.20
N ASP A 672 1.98 12.72 14.73
CA ASP A 672 3.36 12.49 14.27
C ASP A 672 3.42 12.12 12.79
N ALA A 673 2.49 11.30 12.30
CA ALA A 673 2.37 10.97 10.89
C ALA A 673 2.11 12.23 10.03
N ILE A 674 1.22 13.12 10.49
CA ILE A 674 0.93 14.36 9.78
C ILE A 674 2.14 15.29 9.76
N LEU A 675 2.88 15.39 10.88
CA LEU A 675 4.07 16.24 10.97
C LEU A 675 5.25 15.72 10.13
N THR A 676 5.38 14.40 9.99
CA THR A 676 6.43 13.77 9.19
C THR A 676 6.07 13.69 7.71
N SER A 677 4.78 13.83 7.38
CA SER A 677 4.33 13.83 5.99
C SER A 677 4.68 15.12 5.27
N ASN A 678 4.82 15.03 3.96
CA ASN A 678 4.91 16.19 3.10
C ASN A 678 3.53 16.85 3.03
N GLN A 679 3.43 18.09 3.47
CA GLN A 679 2.19 18.84 3.29
C GLN A 679 1.91 18.99 1.80
N ALA A 680 0.67 18.74 1.39
CA ALA A 680 0.23 18.89 -0.02
C ALA A 680 0.58 20.27 -0.60
N SER A 681 0.76 21.28 0.26
CA SER A 681 1.21 22.64 -0.09
C SER A 681 2.73 22.78 -0.31
N LYS A 682 3.53 21.73 -0.04
CA LYS A 682 5.01 21.77 -0.20
C LYS A 682 5.54 20.46 -0.78
N PRO A 683 5.19 20.12 -2.02
CA PRO A 683 5.48 18.82 -2.62
C PRO A 683 6.98 18.53 -2.83
N LEU A 684 7.88 19.45 -2.54
CA LEU A 684 9.32 19.37 -2.85
C LEU A 684 10.21 19.73 -1.66
N SER A 685 9.71 19.68 -0.41
CA SER A 685 10.57 19.94 0.75
C SER A 685 11.55 18.79 0.95
N ASP A 686 12.83 19.11 1.02
CA ASP A 686 13.89 18.16 1.38
C ASP A 686 13.84 17.86 2.87
N VAL A 687 13.86 16.58 3.20
CA VAL A 687 14.17 16.11 4.55
C VAL A 687 15.56 15.49 4.55
N ASP A 688 16.24 15.63 5.67
CA ASP A 688 17.51 14.97 5.93
C ASP A 688 17.43 13.48 5.54
N PRO A 689 18.20 13.01 4.56
CA PRO A 689 18.22 11.61 4.15
C PRO A 689 18.60 10.63 5.28
N ARG A 690 19.02 11.14 6.44
CA ARG A 690 19.32 10.37 7.65
C ARG A 690 18.09 10.15 8.54
N ALA A 691 16.98 10.84 8.33
CA ALA A 691 15.75 10.58 9.05
C ALA A 691 15.19 9.21 8.60
N ALA A 692 15.11 8.26 9.51
CA ALA A 692 14.48 6.97 9.24
C ALA A 692 12.95 7.16 9.19
N LEU A 693 12.45 7.52 8.00
CA LEU A 693 11.01 7.67 7.78
C LEU A 693 10.36 6.28 7.69
N SER A 694 9.35 6.04 8.51
CA SER A 694 8.57 4.81 8.53
C SER A 694 7.18 5.05 7.97
N THR A 695 6.57 4.03 7.39
CA THR A 695 5.16 4.00 6.97
C THR A 695 4.25 3.39 8.05
N ARG A 696 4.81 2.85 9.12
CA ARG A 696 4.08 2.15 10.20
C ARG A 696 4.60 2.56 11.57
N GLU A 697 3.73 2.51 12.57
CA GLU A 697 4.09 2.69 13.97
C GLU A 697 4.86 1.47 14.51
N GLY A 698 5.77 1.72 15.45
CA GLY A 698 6.44 0.69 16.23
C GLY A 698 7.83 0.31 15.73
N GLU A 699 8.42 -0.68 16.38
CA GLU A 699 9.75 -1.18 16.01
C GLU A 699 9.69 -1.87 14.66
N MET A 700 10.36 -1.32 13.66
CA MET A 700 10.52 -1.96 12.37
C MET A 700 11.15 -3.34 12.56
N SER A 701 10.52 -4.37 11.98
CA SER A 701 11.14 -5.69 11.89
C SER A 701 12.44 -5.60 11.12
N GLN A 702 13.45 -6.31 11.61
CA GLN A 702 14.77 -6.34 10.99
C GLN A 702 14.85 -7.53 10.04
N GLN A 703 15.36 -7.30 8.83
CA GLN A 703 15.63 -8.37 7.89
C GLN A 703 16.96 -9.02 8.28
N VAL A 704 16.93 -10.32 8.52
CA VAL A 704 18.10 -11.12 8.89
C VAL A 704 18.32 -12.19 7.82
N VAL A 705 19.50 -12.20 7.20
CA VAL A 705 19.89 -13.22 6.22
C VAL A 705 20.45 -14.43 6.97
N LEU A 706 19.89 -15.61 6.72
CA LEU A 706 20.32 -16.83 7.34
C LEU A 706 21.37 -17.58 6.50
N PHE A 707 22.37 -18.14 7.16
CA PHE A 707 23.42 -18.94 6.59
C PHE A 707 23.45 -20.33 7.26
N LYS A 708 23.82 -21.37 6.52
CA LYS A 708 24.12 -22.71 7.08
C LYS A 708 25.49 -22.74 7.75
N GLU A 709 26.44 -22.09 7.12
CA GLU A 709 27.82 -21.88 7.55
C GLU A 709 28.36 -20.60 6.90
N GLU A 710 29.53 -20.15 7.32
CA GLU A 710 30.13 -18.94 6.77
C GLU A 710 30.17 -18.95 5.23
N GLY A 711 29.61 -17.91 4.61
CA GLY A 711 29.54 -17.75 3.17
C GLY A 711 28.53 -18.62 2.41
N LYS A 712 27.76 -19.50 3.09
CA LYS A 712 26.73 -20.34 2.44
C LYS A 712 25.33 -19.98 2.90
N LEU A 713 24.53 -19.39 2.04
CA LEU A 713 23.13 -19.07 2.30
C LEU A 713 22.31 -20.29 2.74
N PHE A 714 21.32 -20.09 3.62
CA PHE A 714 20.48 -21.15 4.16
C PHE A 714 19.75 -21.94 3.07
N HIS A 715 19.21 -21.27 2.05
CA HIS A 715 18.61 -21.92 0.88
C HIS A 715 19.58 -22.09 -0.31
N GLY A 716 20.88 -21.84 -0.12
CA GLY A 716 21.89 -21.93 -1.19
C GLY A 716 21.87 -20.72 -2.12
N GLY A 717 22.68 -20.77 -3.19
CA GLY A 717 22.82 -19.68 -4.13
C GLY A 717 23.94 -18.69 -3.77
N ASP A 718 24.02 -17.58 -4.51
CA ASP A 718 25.05 -16.56 -4.36
C ASP A 718 24.54 -15.39 -3.49
N TYR A 719 25.30 -15.05 -2.44
CA TYR A 719 24.97 -13.92 -1.56
C TYR A 719 24.92 -12.58 -2.30
N HIS A 720 25.71 -12.38 -3.34
CA HIS A 720 25.72 -11.17 -4.13
C HIS A 720 24.49 -11.03 -5.03
N GLN A 721 23.81 -12.13 -5.34
CA GLN A 721 22.53 -12.12 -6.02
C GLN A 721 21.41 -11.83 -5.01
N ARG A 722 20.68 -10.74 -5.24
CA ARG A 722 19.60 -10.31 -4.34
C ARG A 722 18.49 -11.36 -4.21
N SER A 723 18.11 -12.02 -5.29
CA SER A 723 17.09 -13.08 -5.30
C SER A 723 17.44 -14.23 -4.35
N ASP A 724 18.67 -14.70 -4.35
CA ASP A 724 19.10 -15.83 -3.51
C ASP A 724 19.20 -15.43 -2.04
N ARG A 725 19.67 -14.21 -1.78
CA ARG A 725 19.71 -13.63 -0.44
C ARG A 725 18.31 -13.47 0.14
N ASP A 726 17.35 -12.97 -0.65
CA ASP A 726 15.97 -12.78 -0.22
C ASP A 726 15.27 -14.10 0.15
N LYS A 727 15.59 -15.24 -0.52
CA LYS A 727 15.11 -16.58 -0.17
C LYS A 727 15.46 -16.97 1.26
N SER A 728 16.68 -16.70 1.68
CA SER A 728 17.24 -17.03 2.99
C SER A 728 16.97 -15.97 4.06
N THR A 729 16.16 -14.94 3.77
CA THR A 729 15.89 -13.82 4.67
C THR A 729 14.64 -14.07 5.51
N VAL A 730 14.73 -13.80 6.81
CA VAL A 730 13.63 -13.81 7.77
C VAL A 730 13.43 -12.42 8.38
N SER A 731 12.18 -12.07 8.67
CA SER A 731 11.81 -10.82 9.34
C SER A 731 11.67 -11.07 10.85
N LEU A 732 12.51 -10.43 11.65
CA LEU A 732 12.56 -10.59 13.10
C LEU A 732 12.34 -9.27 13.82
N SER A 733 11.80 -9.33 15.06
CA SER A 733 11.76 -8.16 15.94
C SER A 733 13.17 -7.67 16.26
N ARG A 734 13.32 -6.38 16.54
CA ARG A 734 14.61 -5.79 16.90
C ARG A 734 15.27 -6.51 18.10
N LYS A 735 14.47 -7.02 19.03
CA LYS A 735 14.96 -7.79 20.18
C LYS A 735 15.64 -9.08 19.75
N LEU A 736 15.04 -9.85 18.84
CA LEU A 736 15.60 -11.09 18.31
C LEU A 736 16.77 -10.85 17.35
N ALA A 737 16.79 -9.70 16.69
CA ALA A 737 17.85 -9.33 15.75
C ALA A 737 19.00 -8.54 16.41
N LYS A 738 18.97 -8.36 17.75
CA LYS A 738 20.00 -7.64 18.49
C LYS A 738 21.33 -8.40 18.45
N GLY A 739 22.40 -7.71 18.10
CA GLY A 739 23.75 -8.30 17.99
C GLY A 739 24.08 -8.95 16.63
N LEU A 740 23.10 -9.09 15.75
CA LEU A 740 23.27 -9.74 14.43
C LEU A 740 23.74 -8.79 13.31
N LEU A 741 24.11 -7.55 13.61
CA LEU A 741 24.57 -6.61 12.60
C LEU A 741 26.00 -6.98 12.14
N ASP A 742 26.14 -7.26 10.86
CA ASP A 742 27.42 -7.48 10.22
C ASP A 742 27.89 -6.18 9.55
N PRO A 743 29.00 -5.55 10.01
CA PRO A 743 29.49 -4.31 9.44
C PRO A 743 30.00 -4.45 8.00
N GLU A 744 30.53 -5.63 7.63
CA GLU A 744 31.09 -5.88 6.31
C GLU A 744 30.02 -5.93 5.22
N TYR A 745 28.87 -6.50 5.54
CA TYR A 745 27.77 -6.69 4.58
C TYR A 745 26.68 -5.61 4.66
N HIS A 746 26.80 -4.65 5.58
CA HIS A 746 25.77 -3.64 5.84
C HIS A 746 24.35 -4.21 6.04
N CYS A 747 24.25 -5.46 6.49
CA CYS A 747 23.00 -6.15 6.77
C CYS A 747 23.11 -6.98 8.06
N ARG A 748 21.98 -7.52 8.52
CA ARG A 748 21.99 -8.47 9.63
C ARG A 748 22.15 -9.88 9.08
N LYS A 749 23.08 -10.62 9.64
CA LYS A 749 23.47 -11.98 9.27
C LYS A 749 23.40 -12.88 10.50
N ALA A 750 22.96 -14.12 10.32
CA ALA A 750 22.96 -15.10 11.36
C ALA A 750 23.29 -16.50 10.80
N ILE A 751 24.16 -17.25 11.49
CA ILE A 751 24.45 -18.65 11.20
C ILE A 751 23.46 -19.51 12.00
N VAL A 752 22.71 -20.37 11.32
CA VAL A 752 21.76 -21.28 11.96
C VAL A 752 22.52 -22.29 12.80
N GLY A 753 22.09 -22.44 14.06
CA GLY A 753 22.76 -23.31 15.05
C GLY A 753 23.84 -22.63 15.90
N GLU A 754 24.35 -21.45 15.48
CA GLU A 754 25.32 -20.64 16.23
C GLU A 754 24.67 -19.36 16.78
N ASP A 755 24.17 -18.51 15.89
CA ASP A 755 23.59 -17.20 16.24
C ASP A 755 22.08 -17.27 16.49
N ILE A 756 21.39 -18.20 15.82
CA ILE A 756 19.93 -18.34 15.85
C ILE A 756 19.53 -19.80 15.69
N ASP A 757 18.49 -20.20 16.42
CA ASP A 757 17.88 -21.52 16.27
C ASP A 757 16.76 -21.46 15.22
N TYR A 758 16.90 -22.21 14.14
CA TYR A 758 15.93 -22.35 13.06
C TYR A 758 15.61 -23.83 12.83
N GLN A 759 14.39 -24.22 13.17
CA GLN A 759 13.91 -25.59 13.08
C GLN A 759 12.68 -25.69 12.17
N GLN A 760 12.01 -26.83 12.16
CA GLN A 760 10.73 -27.05 11.47
C GLN A 760 9.63 -26.04 11.89
N VAL A 761 9.77 -25.45 13.06
CA VAL A 761 8.88 -24.42 13.62
C VAL A 761 9.34 -22.98 13.27
N GLY A 762 10.32 -22.80 12.38
CA GLY A 762 10.90 -21.50 12.04
C GLY A 762 11.89 -21.01 13.10
N VAL A 763 12.13 -19.68 13.17
CA VAL A 763 13.03 -19.08 14.18
C VAL A 763 12.44 -19.25 15.58
N CYS A 764 13.21 -19.88 16.46
CA CYS A 764 12.89 -20.07 17.87
C CYS A 764 13.54 -18.99 18.74
N ASP A 765 12.89 -18.61 19.84
CA ASP A 765 13.51 -17.81 20.90
C ASP A 765 13.77 -18.71 22.15
N ALA A 766 14.56 -18.18 23.08
CA ALA A 766 14.93 -18.92 24.28
C ALA A 766 13.72 -19.41 25.11
N ARG A 767 12.58 -18.71 25.04
CA ARG A 767 11.35 -19.07 25.74
C ARG A 767 10.69 -20.30 25.14
N PHE A 768 10.80 -20.49 23.81
CA PHE A 768 10.33 -21.71 23.16
C PHE A 768 11.10 -22.93 23.66
N THR A 769 12.43 -22.86 23.68
CA THR A 769 13.29 -23.95 24.17
C THR A 769 12.97 -24.32 25.63
N GLN A 770 12.75 -23.31 26.50
CA GLN A 770 12.34 -23.53 27.90
C GLN A 770 10.95 -24.14 28.05
N ALA A 771 10.02 -23.82 27.18
CA ALA A 771 8.63 -24.32 27.27
C ALA A 771 8.46 -25.74 26.72
N VAL A 772 9.38 -26.19 25.87
CA VAL A 772 9.30 -27.53 25.21
C VAL A 772 10.20 -28.56 25.87
N GLN A 773 11.22 -28.16 26.65
CA GLN A 773 11.98 -28.99 27.57
C GLN A 773 11.16 -29.34 28.80
#